data_f1aadc4ec0bc21d4016457c0e797c57d
#
_entry.id   f1aadc4ec0bc21d4016457c0e797c57d
#
_cell.length_a   1.000
_cell.length_b   1.000
_cell.length_c   1.000
_cell.angle_alpha   90.00
_cell.angle_beta   90.00
_cell.angle_gamma   90.00
#
_symmetry.space_group_name_H-M   'P 1'
#
loop_
_entity.id
_entity.type
_entity.pdbx_description
1 polymer ?
#
loop_
_entity_poly.entity_id
_entity_poly.type
_entity_poly.pdbx_seq_one_letter_code
_entity_poly.pdbx_strand_id
1 'polypeptide(L)'
;MKLLVLDGNSLVNRAYFGIKLLTTKDGRYTNAIFGFQNILLNLLSAHHPDAVAIAWDEKAPTFRHTAYDGYKATRHGMPQELAEQMPVLKQLLTDLGFVQVSKPGWEADDILGTLAAVNEAAGGTTLLATGDRDSLQLVDDATTVLLATNRETLPMDPAAIQEKYGVAPPQLIEVKSLMGDASDNIPGVPGIGEKTALALVQKFGSLQGVYEHLDDKAIKPKQREKLEANKELAELSHMLGTIRKDAPIETAPEHYCRTAGDPAAAVQLLAELEMHKLTARWGLDESPAAVAASAETLPEVQPDLLPLAPEGRYDLAQNKDGSWYAVQGDSVYLLDNDRLPSLLDAAGVQLRVFDAKPLYHIALEHGGVGAAIVFDGKLAAYLLNPSASDYQAGQLAAEYAAAPAFACAAAPDAGALSALLDVLSTKLDEQGGHDLLATMELPLARVLADMERIGFAVDAEGIRQFGDNLRAELNGILQNIYAEVGYEFNLNSPKQLGEALFDKLGLPPRKKTARGYSTDAETLESLRAYSPAVDDILKYRTYSKLLSTYVEGLLKALGPDGRIHSTFIQTEARTGRISSTEPNLQNIPIRTELGSRLRGYFVAAPGETLVDADYSQIELRILAHITGDEAMQQAFLSGADIHRATAAKIYHIPESDVTHELRTSAKAINFGIMYGKGAFSLGKDLGISVKEADTFLKTYLNTFPKVDGYMQNCIEHAKEKGYVETLFGRRRPLPELASSNFQVRSSGERMARNTPIQGTAADIIKLAMVHVWQRLRDEKLQARLLLQVHDELIVEAPENEVEQVKRILKEEMEQVVSYSVPLTAEVGTGKTWLEAH
;
A
#
# COMPACT_ATOMS: atom_id res chain seq x y z
N MET A 1 32.90 -20.75 8.32
CA MET A 1 31.57 -20.20 8.62
C MET A 1 31.36 -18.97 7.80
N LYS A 2 30.14 -18.75 7.25
CA LYS A 2 29.75 -17.52 6.52
C LYS A 2 29.06 -16.59 7.50
N LEU A 3 29.74 -15.52 7.90
CA LEU A 3 29.25 -14.55 8.87
C LEU A 3 28.68 -13.32 8.13
N LEU A 4 27.47 -12.90 8.47
CA LEU A 4 26.89 -11.61 8.04
C LEU A 4 26.93 -10.64 9.22
N VAL A 5 27.60 -9.50 9.05
CA VAL A 5 27.64 -8.43 10.06
C VAL A 5 26.93 -7.20 9.51
N LEU A 6 25.92 -6.72 10.21
CA LEU A 6 25.17 -5.54 9.82
C LEU A 6 25.61 -4.33 10.66
N ASP A 7 25.87 -3.23 9.98
CA ASP A 7 25.91 -1.91 10.61
C ASP A 7 24.47 -1.44 10.87
N GLY A 8 24.01 -1.63 12.11
CA GLY A 8 22.64 -1.35 12.49
C GLY A 8 22.27 0.12 12.33
N ASN A 9 23.14 1.03 12.72
CA ASN A 9 22.90 2.47 12.67
C ASN A 9 22.80 2.96 11.22
N SER A 10 23.73 2.53 10.36
CA SER A 10 23.73 2.91 8.95
C SER A 10 22.48 2.41 8.23
N LEU A 11 22.14 1.12 8.43
CA LEU A 11 20.99 0.49 7.77
C LEU A 11 19.64 1.03 8.27
N VAL A 12 19.49 1.32 9.58
CA VAL A 12 18.25 1.90 10.11
C VAL A 12 18.04 3.33 9.63
N ASN A 13 19.09 4.15 9.58
CA ASN A 13 19.01 5.48 8.99
C ASN A 13 18.59 5.42 7.52
N ARG A 14 19.19 4.50 6.76
CA ARG A 14 18.81 4.28 5.37
C ARG A 14 17.34 3.87 5.23
N ALA A 15 16.85 2.97 6.07
CA ALA A 15 15.46 2.56 6.09
C ALA A 15 14.53 3.76 6.39
N TYR A 16 14.89 4.58 7.38
CA TYR A 16 14.13 5.74 7.79
C TYR A 16 14.00 6.78 6.67
N PHE A 17 15.12 7.16 6.02
CA PHE A 17 15.11 8.16 4.95
C PHE A 17 14.67 7.60 3.58
N GLY A 18 14.76 6.28 3.39
CA GLY A 18 14.38 5.60 2.14
C GLY A 18 12.89 5.31 2.01
N ILE A 19 12.16 5.27 3.12
CA ILE A 19 10.73 4.96 3.18
C ILE A 19 9.99 6.18 3.73
N LYS A 20 8.86 6.53 3.10
CA LYS A 20 7.97 7.58 3.64
C LYS A 20 7.58 7.24 5.07
N LEU A 21 7.39 8.27 5.90
CA LEU A 21 6.90 8.05 7.26
C LEU A 21 5.64 7.19 7.25
N LEU A 22 5.72 6.07 7.97
CA LEU A 22 4.63 5.15 8.25
C LEU A 22 4.32 5.24 9.74
N THR A 23 3.06 5.22 10.08
CA THR A 23 2.59 5.20 11.47
C THR A 23 1.53 4.14 11.65
N THR A 24 1.46 3.57 12.84
CA THR A 24 0.32 2.79 13.30
C THR A 24 -0.89 3.70 13.52
N LYS A 25 -2.06 3.11 13.74
CA LYS A 25 -3.30 3.85 14.03
C LYS A 25 -3.23 4.72 15.31
N ASP A 26 -2.41 4.31 16.27
CA ASP A 26 -2.14 5.06 17.51
C ASP A 26 -1.00 6.09 17.36
N GLY A 27 -0.47 6.27 16.15
CA GLY A 27 0.50 7.31 15.81
C GLY A 27 1.96 6.95 16.04
N ARG A 28 2.31 5.71 16.40
CA ARG A 28 3.71 5.27 16.53
C ARG A 28 4.38 5.18 15.16
N TYR A 29 5.57 5.72 15.03
CA TYR A 29 6.36 5.65 13.79
C TYR A 29 6.93 4.24 13.57
N THR A 30 6.85 3.74 12.33
CA THR A 30 7.18 2.34 12.00
C THR A 30 8.04 2.16 10.74
N ASN A 31 8.26 3.21 9.96
CA ASN A 31 8.94 3.15 8.66
C ASN A 31 10.39 2.64 8.75
N ALA A 32 11.14 3.01 9.79
CA ALA A 32 12.51 2.55 9.97
C ALA A 32 12.56 1.06 10.33
N ILE A 33 11.66 0.60 11.22
CA ILE A 33 11.53 -0.82 11.59
C ILE A 33 11.17 -1.65 10.36
N PHE A 34 10.14 -1.24 9.63
CA PHE A 34 9.69 -1.92 8.42
C PHE A 34 10.80 -2.02 7.37
N GLY A 35 11.51 -0.92 7.13
CA GLY A 35 12.59 -0.88 6.15
C GLY A 35 13.79 -1.75 6.57
N PHE A 36 14.18 -1.71 7.83
CA PHE A 36 15.27 -2.52 8.36
C PHE A 36 14.96 -4.03 8.24
N GLN A 37 13.74 -4.44 8.64
CA GLN A 37 13.30 -5.84 8.52
C GLN A 37 13.31 -6.33 7.07
N ASN A 38 12.89 -5.50 6.12
CA ASN A 38 12.96 -5.84 4.70
C ASN A 38 14.40 -5.98 4.18
N ILE A 39 15.31 -5.08 4.60
CA ILE A 39 16.74 -5.20 4.26
C ILE A 39 17.31 -6.49 4.81
N LEU A 40 17.06 -6.80 6.09
CA LEU A 40 17.56 -8.00 6.75
C LEU A 40 17.05 -9.28 6.07
N LEU A 41 15.74 -9.38 5.83
CA LEU A 41 15.12 -10.54 5.15
C LEU A 41 15.70 -10.75 3.74
N ASN A 42 15.93 -9.66 2.99
CA ASN A 42 16.51 -9.75 1.65
C ASN A 42 17.97 -10.24 1.70
N LEU A 43 18.76 -9.77 2.68
CA LEU A 43 20.14 -10.21 2.87
C LEU A 43 20.20 -11.70 3.27
N LEU A 44 19.34 -12.14 4.18
CA LEU A 44 19.26 -13.55 4.59
C LEU A 44 18.87 -14.45 3.42
N SER A 45 17.87 -14.05 2.63
CA SER A 45 17.41 -14.81 1.47
C SER A 45 18.43 -14.89 0.35
N ALA A 46 19.19 -13.81 0.11
CA ALA A 46 20.17 -13.76 -0.97
C ALA A 46 21.48 -14.47 -0.63
N HIS A 47 21.89 -14.46 0.64
CA HIS A 47 23.24 -14.87 1.01
C HIS A 47 23.32 -16.12 1.89
N HIS A 48 22.22 -16.53 2.55
CA HIS A 48 22.14 -17.71 3.42
C HIS A 48 23.32 -17.81 4.41
N PRO A 49 23.54 -16.78 5.30
CA PRO A 49 24.64 -16.82 6.26
C PRO A 49 24.42 -17.87 7.36
N ASP A 50 25.53 -18.45 7.89
CA ASP A 50 25.49 -19.36 9.02
C ASP A 50 25.24 -18.62 10.34
N ALA A 51 25.77 -17.37 10.46
CA ALA A 51 25.65 -16.53 11.65
C ALA A 51 25.42 -15.08 11.24
N VAL A 52 24.74 -14.32 12.12
CA VAL A 52 24.38 -12.91 11.90
C VAL A 52 24.65 -12.08 13.14
N ALA A 53 25.50 -11.07 13.04
CA ALA A 53 25.75 -10.07 14.07
C ALA A 53 25.17 -8.71 13.66
N ILE A 54 24.53 -7.99 14.58
CA ILE A 54 24.03 -6.63 14.32
C ILE A 54 24.76 -5.68 15.25
N ALA A 55 25.65 -4.85 14.67
CA ALA A 55 26.47 -3.90 15.41
C ALA A 55 25.76 -2.55 15.58
N TRP A 56 25.87 -1.97 16.77
CA TRP A 56 25.29 -0.67 17.12
C TRP A 56 26.32 0.28 17.70
N ASP A 57 26.24 1.56 17.32
CA ASP A 57 26.93 2.64 18.02
C ASP A 57 26.31 2.90 19.39
N GLU A 58 27.13 3.29 20.34
CA GLU A 58 26.69 3.79 21.64
C GLU A 58 26.87 5.29 21.74
N LYS A 59 26.15 5.91 22.70
CA LYS A 59 26.26 7.37 22.96
C LYS A 59 27.58 7.79 23.63
N ALA A 60 28.39 6.83 24.09
CA ALA A 60 29.64 7.10 24.76
C ALA A 60 30.66 7.71 23.79
N PRO A 61 31.48 8.73 24.21
CA PRO A 61 32.58 9.22 23.38
C PRO A 61 33.56 8.09 23.04
N THR A 62 34.03 8.07 21.81
CA THR A 62 35.03 7.08 21.34
C THR A 62 36.45 7.65 21.46
N PHE A 63 37.45 6.79 21.25
CA PHE A 63 38.86 7.24 21.23
C PHE A 63 39.12 8.32 20.16
N ARG A 64 38.30 8.36 19.07
CA ARG A 64 38.38 9.39 18.04
C ARG A 64 37.96 10.76 18.57
N HIS A 65 36.90 10.81 19.38
CA HIS A 65 36.47 12.05 20.05
C HIS A 65 37.50 12.55 21.06
N THR A 66 38.23 11.65 21.73
CA THR A 66 39.29 12.03 22.65
C THR A 66 40.51 12.58 21.91
N ALA A 67 40.78 12.07 20.70
CA ALA A 67 41.91 12.50 19.89
C ALA A 67 41.65 13.81 19.11
N TYR A 68 40.40 14.10 18.78
CA TYR A 68 40.03 15.28 17.99
C TYR A 68 38.64 15.79 18.34
N ASP A 69 38.55 16.91 19.01
CA ASP A 69 37.26 17.52 19.45
C ASP A 69 36.31 17.85 18.29
N GLY A 70 36.85 18.06 17.10
CA GLY A 70 36.10 18.31 15.89
C GLY A 70 35.41 17.08 15.28
N TYR A 71 35.74 15.84 15.71
CA TYR A 71 35.24 14.60 15.09
C TYR A 71 33.72 14.48 15.22
N LYS A 72 33.06 14.32 14.09
CA LYS A 72 31.59 14.26 13.96
C LYS A 72 30.82 15.46 14.56
N ALA A 73 31.50 16.57 14.87
CA ALA A 73 30.86 17.74 15.51
C ALA A 73 29.79 18.43 14.63
N THR A 74 29.80 18.20 13.33
CA THR A 74 28.82 18.73 12.36
C THR A 74 27.59 17.86 12.20
N ARG A 75 27.55 16.64 12.78
CA ARG A 75 26.40 15.73 12.65
C ARG A 75 25.22 16.26 13.47
N HIS A 76 24.07 16.34 12.83
CA HIS A 76 22.80 16.59 13.52
C HIS A 76 22.39 15.36 14.32
N GLY A 77 21.70 15.58 15.45
CA GLY A 77 21.15 14.49 16.27
C GLY A 77 20.15 13.62 15.49
N MET A 78 19.92 12.42 15.99
CA MET A 78 18.91 11.50 15.44
C MET A 78 17.52 12.17 15.49
N PRO A 79 16.71 12.13 14.40
CA PRO A 79 15.33 12.59 14.43
C PRO A 79 14.53 11.89 15.54
N GLN A 80 13.61 12.60 16.17
CA GLN A 80 12.82 12.06 17.29
C GLN A 80 12.02 10.82 16.84
N GLU A 81 11.43 10.90 15.67
CA GLU A 81 10.64 9.82 15.06
C GLU A 81 11.46 8.53 14.84
N LEU A 82 12.75 8.66 14.58
CA LEU A 82 13.66 7.52 14.47
C LEU A 82 14.09 7.04 15.86
N ALA A 83 14.38 7.97 16.78
CA ALA A 83 14.80 7.64 18.12
C ALA A 83 13.77 6.81 18.89
N GLU A 84 12.46 7.06 18.65
CA GLU A 84 11.34 6.31 19.21
C GLU A 84 11.26 4.88 18.66
N GLN A 85 11.67 4.63 17.41
CA GLN A 85 11.66 3.32 16.77
C GLN A 85 12.84 2.43 17.20
N MET A 86 13.96 2.99 17.63
CA MET A 86 15.17 2.23 17.93
C MET A 86 15.01 1.17 19.02
N PRO A 87 14.40 1.46 20.21
CA PRO A 87 14.19 0.45 21.24
C PRO A 87 13.31 -0.69 20.76
N VAL A 88 12.24 -0.36 20.01
CA VAL A 88 11.28 -1.33 19.49
C VAL A 88 11.93 -2.24 18.44
N LEU A 89 12.73 -1.67 17.54
CA LEU A 89 13.50 -2.45 16.56
C LEU A 89 14.46 -3.42 17.25
N LYS A 90 15.19 -2.96 18.26
CA LYS A 90 16.13 -3.81 19.00
C LYS A 90 15.42 -4.95 19.74
N GLN A 91 14.26 -4.67 20.32
CA GLN A 91 13.43 -5.70 20.96
C GLN A 91 12.98 -6.75 19.94
N LEU A 92 12.43 -6.31 18.81
CA LEU A 92 11.99 -7.21 17.74
C LEU A 92 13.12 -8.11 17.23
N LEU A 93 14.33 -7.57 17.08
CA LEU A 93 15.50 -8.36 16.67
C LEU A 93 15.90 -9.41 17.72
N THR A 94 15.79 -9.08 19.00
CA THR A 94 16.00 -10.03 20.10
C THR A 94 14.94 -11.14 20.06
N ASP A 95 13.67 -10.80 19.92
CA ASP A 95 12.56 -11.75 19.86
C ASP A 95 12.65 -12.66 18.62
N LEU A 96 13.20 -12.14 17.51
CA LEU A 96 13.51 -12.92 16.31
C LEU A 96 14.79 -13.78 16.46
N GLY A 97 15.49 -13.74 17.61
CA GLY A 97 16.65 -14.55 17.92
C GLY A 97 17.98 -14.03 17.36
N PHE A 98 18.08 -12.77 16.97
CA PHE A 98 19.33 -12.17 16.47
C PHE A 98 20.19 -11.62 17.61
N VAL A 99 21.50 -11.89 17.52
CA VAL A 99 22.46 -11.35 18.47
C VAL A 99 22.90 -9.95 18.07
N GLN A 100 22.77 -9.03 19.01
CA GLN A 100 23.11 -7.62 18.87
C GLN A 100 24.37 -7.30 19.67
N VAL A 101 25.27 -6.50 19.11
CA VAL A 101 26.56 -6.18 19.72
C VAL A 101 26.82 -4.68 19.69
N SER A 102 27.26 -4.16 20.83
CA SER A 102 27.74 -2.79 20.98
C SER A 102 28.82 -2.74 22.05
N LYS A 103 29.68 -1.72 22.04
CA LYS A 103 30.74 -1.56 23.02
C LYS A 103 31.00 -0.08 23.32
N PRO A 104 30.84 0.39 24.59
CA PRO A 104 31.16 1.75 24.95
C PRO A 104 32.61 2.12 24.56
N GLY A 105 32.75 3.29 23.94
CA GLY A 105 34.05 3.80 23.47
C GLY A 105 34.52 3.29 22.11
N TRP A 106 33.71 2.44 21.44
CA TRP A 106 33.98 1.88 20.12
C TRP A 106 32.82 2.19 19.20
N GLU A 107 33.08 2.27 17.90
CA GLU A 107 32.05 2.49 16.87
C GLU A 107 31.66 1.15 16.24
N ALA A 108 30.46 1.12 15.64
CA ALA A 108 29.96 -0.07 14.93
C ALA A 108 30.94 -0.54 13.87
N ASP A 109 31.59 0.38 13.13
CA ASP A 109 32.61 0.03 12.12
C ASP A 109 33.79 -0.74 12.68
N ASP A 110 34.26 -0.39 13.90
CA ASP A 110 35.34 -1.11 14.58
C ASP A 110 34.90 -2.54 14.99
N ILE A 111 33.59 -2.70 15.33
CA ILE A 111 32.99 -4.01 15.60
C ILE A 111 32.95 -4.83 14.31
N LEU A 112 32.52 -4.21 13.18
CA LEU A 112 32.53 -4.85 11.86
C LEU A 112 33.95 -5.33 11.50
N GLY A 113 34.95 -4.47 11.66
CA GLY A 113 36.35 -4.79 11.37
C GLY A 113 36.91 -5.89 12.27
N THR A 114 36.52 -5.89 13.55
CA THR A 114 36.96 -6.93 14.49
C THR A 114 36.38 -8.30 14.14
N LEU A 115 35.08 -8.38 13.90
CA LEU A 115 34.39 -9.64 13.54
C LEU A 115 34.85 -10.20 12.19
N ALA A 116 35.12 -9.32 11.21
CA ALA A 116 35.67 -9.75 9.93
C ALA A 116 37.03 -10.38 10.11
N ALA A 117 37.98 -9.71 10.82
CA ALA A 117 39.32 -10.20 11.02
C ALA A 117 39.36 -11.51 11.82
N VAL A 118 38.52 -11.68 12.83
CA VAL A 118 38.47 -12.92 13.62
C VAL A 118 37.90 -14.06 12.83
N ASN A 119 36.82 -13.86 12.05
CA ASN A 119 36.21 -14.90 11.24
C ASN A 119 37.13 -15.34 10.09
N GLU A 120 37.89 -14.41 9.49
CA GLU A 120 38.97 -14.73 8.53
C GLU A 120 40.04 -15.59 9.17
N ALA A 121 40.54 -15.21 10.35
CA ALA A 121 41.54 -15.98 11.09
C ALA A 121 41.04 -17.41 11.43
N ALA A 122 39.73 -17.60 11.57
CA ALA A 122 39.12 -18.92 11.74
C ALA A 122 38.83 -19.66 10.40
N GLY A 123 39.25 -19.10 9.27
CA GLY A 123 39.04 -19.66 7.93
C GLY A 123 37.62 -19.49 7.39
N GLY A 124 36.86 -18.55 7.93
CA GLY A 124 35.50 -18.20 7.49
C GLY A 124 35.49 -17.10 6.43
N THR A 125 34.30 -16.81 5.89
CA THR A 125 34.04 -15.68 4.99
C THR A 125 33.06 -14.71 5.64
N THR A 126 33.26 -13.39 5.43
CA THR A 126 32.46 -12.36 6.05
C THR A 126 31.78 -11.46 5.02
N LEU A 127 30.49 -11.17 5.24
CA LEU A 127 29.71 -10.18 4.50
C LEU A 127 29.41 -9.01 5.44
N LEU A 128 29.85 -7.82 5.11
CA LEU A 128 29.61 -6.59 5.88
C LEU A 128 28.52 -5.78 5.20
N ALA A 129 27.33 -5.69 5.79
CA ALA A 129 26.21 -4.93 5.24
C ALA A 129 26.16 -3.53 5.87
N THR A 130 26.49 -2.49 5.11
CA THR A 130 26.52 -1.11 5.55
C THR A 130 26.23 -0.13 4.42
N GLY A 131 25.80 1.08 4.73
CA GLY A 131 25.74 2.21 3.78
C GLY A 131 26.99 3.07 3.79
N ASP A 132 27.91 2.80 4.74
CA ASP A 132 29.14 3.56 4.88
C ASP A 132 30.26 3.04 3.97
N ARG A 133 30.87 3.94 3.23
CA ARG A 133 31.98 3.63 2.32
C ARG A 133 33.30 3.39 3.04
N ASP A 134 33.43 3.82 4.27
CA ASP A 134 34.64 3.65 5.06
C ASP A 134 34.93 2.17 5.30
N SER A 135 33.87 1.36 5.47
CA SER A 135 34.00 -0.10 5.60
C SER A 135 34.65 -0.78 4.37
N LEU A 136 34.75 -0.10 3.21
CA LEU A 136 35.42 -0.63 2.02
C LEU A 136 36.92 -0.90 2.24
N GLN A 137 37.56 -0.24 3.23
CA GLN A 137 38.93 -0.52 3.63
C GLN A 137 39.12 -1.92 4.23
N LEU A 138 38.02 -2.57 4.66
CA LEU A 138 38.01 -3.89 5.27
C LEU A 138 37.94 -5.03 4.27
N VAL A 139 37.71 -4.73 2.99
CA VAL A 139 37.54 -5.74 1.93
C VAL A 139 38.85 -6.45 1.61
N ASP A 140 38.76 -7.76 1.54
CA ASP A 140 39.87 -8.66 1.15
C ASP A 140 39.28 -9.93 0.49
N ASP A 141 40.09 -10.99 0.35
CA ASP A 141 39.67 -12.25 -0.27
C ASP A 141 38.61 -13.03 0.57
N ALA A 142 38.52 -12.76 1.89
CA ALA A 142 37.59 -13.39 2.82
C ALA A 142 36.41 -12.47 3.18
N THR A 143 36.53 -11.15 2.97
CA THR A 143 35.58 -10.14 3.39
C THR A 143 35.03 -9.35 2.20
N THR A 144 33.72 -9.39 2.00
CA THR A 144 33.00 -8.58 1.00
C THR A 144 32.09 -7.59 1.69
N VAL A 145 32.11 -6.32 1.25
CA VAL A 145 31.16 -5.30 1.72
C VAL A 145 29.92 -5.28 0.81
N LEU A 146 28.77 -5.48 1.41
CA LEU A 146 27.46 -5.29 0.79
C LEU A 146 27.06 -3.83 0.97
N LEU A 147 27.50 -2.98 0.05
CA LEU A 147 27.30 -1.53 0.15
C LEU A 147 25.87 -1.18 -0.21
N ALA A 148 25.11 -0.75 0.79
CA ALA A 148 23.76 -0.33 0.62
C ALA A 148 23.68 1.06 -0.03
N THR A 149 23.24 1.19 -1.28
CA THR A 149 23.04 2.45 -2.01
C THR A 149 21.55 2.82 -2.02
N ASN A 150 21.17 4.02 -2.47
CA ASN A 150 19.76 4.44 -2.56
C ASN A 150 18.91 3.60 -3.52
N ARG A 151 19.49 2.72 -4.32
CA ARG A 151 18.80 1.93 -5.35
C ARG A 151 18.88 0.44 -5.06
N GLU A 152 20.04 -0.04 -4.64
CA GLU A 152 20.36 -1.46 -4.54
C GLU A 152 21.48 -1.67 -3.52
N THR A 153 21.72 -2.92 -3.17
CA THR A 153 22.89 -3.34 -2.40
C THR A 153 23.92 -3.89 -3.38
N LEU A 154 25.10 -3.27 -3.40
CA LEU A 154 26.19 -3.60 -4.31
C LEU A 154 27.24 -4.45 -3.57
N PRO A 155 27.57 -5.65 -4.05
CA PRO A 155 28.70 -6.39 -3.53
C PRO A 155 30.01 -5.72 -3.97
N MET A 156 30.83 -5.36 -3.02
CA MET A 156 32.12 -4.72 -3.20
C MET A 156 33.21 -5.70 -2.74
N ASP A 157 33.80 -6.40 -3.69
CA ASP A 157 34.98 -7.22 -3.54
C ASP A 157 36.26 -6.47 -3.98
N PRO A 158 37.46 -7.02 -3.84
CA PRO A 158 38.69 -6.36 -4.26
C PRO A 158 38.68 -5.94 -5.73
N ALA A 159 38.09 -6.73 -6.61
CA ALA A 159 38.02 -6.43 -8.05
C ALA A 159 37.09 -5.24 -8.35
N ALA A 160 35.91 -5.21 -7.71
CA ALA A 160 34.97 -4.09 -7.85
C ALA A 160 35.54 -2.77 -7.31
N ILE A 161 36.32 -2.82 -6.23
CA ILE A 161 37.01 -1.63 -5.67
C ILE A 161 38.10 -1.17 -6.62
N GLN A 162 38.92 -2.10 -7.15
CA GLN A 162 39.99 -1.79 -8.12
C GLN A 162 39.41 -1.18 -9.41
N GLU A 163 38.31 -1.73 -9.93
CA GLU A 163 37.60 -1.18 -11.12
C GLU A 163 37.08 0.23 -10.86
N LYS A 164 36.47 0.45 -9.70
CA LYS A 164 35.77 1.71 -9.40
C LYS A 164 36.71 2.85 -8.99
N TYR A 165 37.71 2.55 -8.17
CA TYR A 165 38.58 3.56 -7.55
C TYR A 165 40.03 3.51 -8.07
N GLY A 166 40.43 2.44 -8.73
CA GLY A 166 41.80 2.27 -9.25
C GLY A 166 42.86 2.04 -8.16
N VAL A 167 42.46 1.64 -6.95
CA VAL A 167 43.29 1.37 -5.78
C VAL A 167 42.83 0.10 -5.10
N ALA A 168 43.70 -0.57 -4.37
CA ALA A 168 43.37 -1.71 -3.54
C ALA A 168 42.54 -1.26 -2.31
N PRO A 169 41.71 -2.14 -1.72
CA PRO A 169 40.85 -1.81 -0.57
C PRO A 169 41.59 -1.11 0.59
N PRO A 170 42.74 -1.60 1.11
CA PRO A 170 43.46 -0.92 2.18
C PRO A 170 44.00 0.47 1.81
N GLN A 171 44.09 0.80 0.53
CA GLN A 171 44.52 2.11 0.07
C GLN A 171 43.44 3.20 0.14
N LEU A 172 42.19 2.82 0.35
CA LEU A 172 41.07 3.79 0.47
C LEU A 172 41.22 4.69 1.71
N ILE A 173 41.78 4.16 2.82
CA ILE A 173 42.07 4.99 3.98
C ILE A 173 43.22 5.96 3.71
N GLU A 174 44.21 5.57 2.91
CA GLU A 174 45.30 6.45 2.50
C GLU A 174 44.79 7.64 1.68
N VAL A 175 43.83 7.38 0.77
CA VAL A 175 43.14 8.42 -0.01
C VAL A 175 42.34 9.35 0.92
N LYS A 176 41.56 8.78 1.88
CA LYS A 176 40.79 9.55 2.84
C LYS A 176 41.68 10.41 3.74
N SER A 177 42.84 9.92 4.14
CA SER A 177 43.80 10.65 4.95
C SER A 177 44.30 11.94 4.26
N LEU A 178 44.42 11.91 2.94
CA LEU A 178 44.83 13.08 2.15
C LEU A 178 43.67 14.03 1.85
N MET A 179 42.49 13.49 1.45
CA MET A 179 41.38 14.36 1.04
C MET A 179 40.50 14.85 2.20
N GLY A 180 40.56 14.18 3.35
CA GLY A 180 39.62 14.39 4.46
C GLY A 180 38.23 13.81 4.20
N ASP A 181 37.34 14.05 5.19
CA ASP A 181 35.90 13.69 5.07
C ASP A 181 35.05 14.75 5.74
N ALA A 182 34.22 15.41 4.93
CA ALA A 182 33.30 16.44 5.42
C ALA A 182 32.15 15.87 6.27
N SER A 183 31.76 14.60 6.08
CA SER A 183 30.65 13.97 6.82
C SER A 183 31.04 13.69 8.28
N ASP A 184 32.29 13.33 8.53
CA ASP A 184 32.83 13.05 9.86
C ASP A 184 33.72 14.16 10.37
N ASN A 185 33.81 15.26 9.62
CA ASN A 185 34.66 16.39 9.92
C ASN A 185 36.13 16.01 10.09
N ILE A 186 36.62 15.07 9.27
CA ILE A 186 38.03 14.67 9.20
C ILE A 186 38.77 15.69 8.32
N PRO A 187 39.82 16.36 8.79
CA PRO A 187 40.38 17.57 8.14
C PRO A 187 41.07 17.28 6.80
N GLY A 188 41.81 16.16 6.66
CA GLY A 188 42.66 15.92 5.51
C GLY A 188 43.74 16.98 5.33
N VAL A 189 44.28 17.05 4.10
CA VAL A 189 45.22 18.09 3.66
C VAL A 189 44.44 19.18 2.91
N PRO A 190 44.30 20.40 3.44
CA PRO A 190 43.51 21.45 2.83
C PRO A 190 43.88 21.74 1.37
N GLY A 191 42.92 21.54 0.47
CA GLY A 191 43.06 21.74 -0.97
C GLY A 191 43.67 20.56 -1.73
N ILE A 192 43.73 19.38 -1.13
CA ILE A 192 43.89 18.07 -1.81
C ILE A 192 42.51 17.43 -1.88
N GLY A 193 41.92 17.36 -3.04
CA GLY A 193 40.63 16.69 -3.26
C GLY A 193 40.79 15.26 -3.77
N GLU A 194 39.69 14.51 -3.84
CA GLU A 194 39.60 13.09 -4.18
C GLU A 194 40.44 12.69 -5.40
N LYS A 195 40.33 13.40 -6.54
CA LYS A 195 41.11 13.10 -7.76
C LYS A 195 42.62 13.19 -7.55
N THR A 196 43.06 14.15 -6.73
CA THR A 196 44.49 14.35 -6.45
C THR A 196 44.95 13.27 -5.47
N ALA A 197 44.20 13.00 -4.41
CA ALA A 197 44.49 11.98 -3.42
C ALA A 197 44.60 10.60 -4.08
N LEU A 198 43.61 10.21 -4.91
CA LEU A 198 43.65 8.96 -5.68
C LEU A 198 44.91 8.86 -6.56
N ALA A 199 45.23 9.92 -7.34
CA ALA A 199 46.41 9.89 -8.20
C ALA A 199 47.72 9.76 -7.43
N LEU A 200 47.81 10.36 -6.23
CA LEU A 200 48.98 10.24 -5.36
C LEU A 200 49.10 8.82 -4.77
N VAL A 201 47.99 8.26 -4.25
CA VAL A 201 47.99 6.91 -3.68
C VAL A 201 48.23 5.84 -4.74
N GLN A 202 47.65 5.98 -5.94
CA GLN A 202 47.91 5.07 -7.07
C GLN A 202 49.36 5.04 -7.45
N LYS A 203 50.05 6.18 -7.35
CA LYS A 203 51.48 6.26 -7.72
C LYS A 203 52.45 5.85 -6.61
N PHE A 204 52.19 6.27 -5.37
CA PHE A 204 53.10 6.14 -4.24
C PHE A 204 52.68 5.08 -3.22
N GLY A 205 51.49 4.47 -3.38
CA GLY A 205 51.02 3.32 -2.63
C GLY A 205 50.39 3.65 -1.28
N SER A 206 50.89 4.61 -0.53
CA SER A 206 50.40 4.97 0.81
C SER A 206 50.64 6.43 1.14
N LEU A 207 50.00 6.92 2.25
CA LEU A 207 50.29 8.22 2.82
C LEU A 207 51.76 8.41 3.08
N GLN A 208 52.42 7.45 3.73
CA GLN A 208 53.86 7.44 3.99
C GLN A 208 54.66 7.53 2.67
N GLY A 209 54.32 6.71 1.66
CA GLY A 209 54.94 6.75 0.34
C GLY A 209 54.83 8.13 -0.34
N VAL A 210 53.71 8.83 -0.20
CA VAL A 210 53.56 10.19 -0.70
C VAL A 210 54.53 11.15 0.00
N TYR A 211 54.70 11.07 1.32
CA TYR A 211 55.61 11.92 2.07
C TYR A 211 57.08 11.57 1.87
N GLU A 212 57.42 10.34 1.58
CA GLU A 212 58.80 9.92 1.22
C GLU A 212 59.21 10.38 -0.20
N HIS A 213 58.26 10.70 -1.06
CA HIS A 213 58.49 11.10 -2.46
C HIS A 213 58.02 12.52 -2.78
N LEU A 214 58.01 13.43 -1.84
CA LEU A 214 57.57 14.82 -2.05
C LEU A 214 58.31 15.54 -3.19
N ASP A 215 59.54 15.16 -3.49
CA ASP A 215 60.34 15.70 -4.56
C ASP A 215 60.04 15.14 -5.95
N ASP A 216 59.16 14.16 -6.06
CA ASP A 216 58.80 13.56 -7.34
C ASP A 216 58.02 14.59 -8.25
N LYS A 217 58.35 14.58 -9.53
CA LYS A 217 57.75 15.48 -10.55
C LYS A 217 56.24 15.35 -10.68
N ALA A 218 55.65 14.28 -10.21
CA ALA A 218 54.18 14.13 -10.20
C ALA A 218 53.50 14.99 -9.15
N ILE A 219 54.20 15.38 -8.11
CA ILE A 219 53.72 16.28 -7.06
C ILE A 219 54.06 17.73 -7.44
N LYS A 220 53.04 18.49 -7.84
CA LYS A 220 53.21 19.88 -8.25
C LYS A 220 53.73 20.75 -7.08
N PRO A 221 54.52 21.80 -7.30
CA PRO A 221 55.08 22.62 -6.21
C PRO A 221 54.05 23.07 -5.19
N LYS A 222 52.88 23.55 -5.60
CA LYS A 222 51.78 23.96 -4.74
C LYS A 222 51.15 22.79 -3.94
N GLN A 223 51.18 21.56 -4.46
CA GLN A 223 50.70 20.40 -3.75
C GLN A 223 51.70 19.98 -2.71
N ARG A 224 53.01 20.00 -2.99
CA ARG A 224 54.12 19.75 -2.08
C ARG A 224 54.03 20.67 -0.90
N GLU A 225 53.97 22.00 -1.13
CA GLU A 225 53.84 23.00 -0.07
C GLU A 225 52.67 22.73 0.89
N LYS A 226 51.51 22.30 0.33
CA LYS A 226 50.34 21.94 1.14
C LYS A 226 50.55 20.64 1.93
N LEU A 227 51.15 19.63 1.33
CA LEU A 227 51.45 18.35 2.00
C LEU A 227 52.45 18.60 3.17
N GLU A 228 53.55 19.32 2.92
CA GLU A 228 54.53 19.63 3.93
C GLU A 228 53.94 20.44 5.12
N ALA A 229 53.12 21.46 4.82
CA ALA A 229 52.51 22.30 5.83
C ALA A 229 51.43 21.61 6.67
N ASN A 230 50.87 20.49 6.21
CA ASN A 230 49.73 19.81 6.85
C ASN A 230 49.98 18.33 7.12
N LYS A 231 51.23 17.91 7.31
CA LYS A 231 51.57 16.50 7.57
C LYS A 231 50.85 15.94 8.80
N GLU A 232 50.88 16.67 9.91
CA GLU A 232 50.22 16.30 11.16
C GLU A 232 48.71 16.10 10.99
N LEU A 233 48.07 16.97 10.16
CA LEU A 233 46.63 16.81 9.86
C LEU A 233 46.33 15.54 9.00
N ALA A 234 47.24 15.20 8.08
CA ALA A 234 47.09 13.98 7.30
C ALA A 234 47.27 12.73 8.17
N GLU A 235 48.23 12.73 9.08
CA GLU A 235 48.45 11.62 10.04
C GLU A 235 47.30 11.49 11.03
N LEU A 236 46.76 12.62 11.53
CA LEU A 236 45.56 12.65 12.36
C LEU A 236 44.38 12.09 11.58
N SER A 237 44.19 12.50 10.32
CA SER A 237 43.10 12.02 9.46
C SER A 237 43.21 10.54 9.19
N HIS A 238 44.42 10.01 9.02
CA HIS A 238 44.63 8.56 8.88
C HIS A 238 44.19 7.80 10.13
N MET A 239 44.58 8.28 11.32
CA MET A 239 44.20 7.66 12.59
C MET A 239 42.71 7.73 12.83
N LEU A 240 42.04 8.87 12.52
CA LEU A 240 40.59 9.04 12.68
C LEU A 240 39.78 8.16 11.71
N GLY A 241 40.24 8.00 10.47
CA GLY A 241 39.52 7.22 9.45
C GLY A 241 39.83 5.72 9.45
N THR A 242 40.87 5.27 10.17
CA THR A 242 41.23 3.86 10.26
C THR A 242 40.25 3.09 11.14
N ILE A 243 39.65 2.03 10.57
CA ILE A 243 38.79 1.11 11.32
C ILE A 243 39.68 0.13 12.09
N ARG A 244 39.47 0.06 13.39
CA ARG A 244 40.21 -0.85 14.28
C ARG A 244 39.60 -2.26 14.22
N LYS A 245 40.44 -3.27 14.43
CA LYS A 245 40.07 -4.69 14.34
C LYS A 245 40.29 -5.45 15.67
N ASP A 246 40.31 -4.70 16.78
CA ASP A 246 40.62 -5.20 18.13
C ASP A 246 39.62 -4.74 19.19
N ALA A 247 38.38 -4.51 18.82
CA ALA A 247 37.31 -4.17 19.77
C ALA A 247 37.12 -5.31 20.79
N PRO A 248 37.04 -4.98 22.10
CA PRO A 248 36.94 -6.00 23.15
C PRO A 248 35.47 -6.48 23.30
N ILE A 249 35.04 -7.29 22.35
CA ILE A 249 33.73 -7.89 22.23
C ILE A 249 33.82 -9.42 22.24
N GLU A 250 32.69 -10.13 22.26
CA GLU A 250 32.68 -11.56 21.99
C GLU A 250 33.12 -11.83 20.53
N THR A 251 34.10 -12.68 20.34
CA THR A 251 34.73 -12.89 19.03
C THR A 251 34.46 -14.26 18.41
N ALA A 252 33.89 -15.23 19.17
CA ALA A 252 33.53 -16.53 18.63
C ALA A 252 32.39 -16.37 17.60
N PRO A 253 32.58 -16.69 16.30
CA PRO A 253 31.54 -16.50 15.30
C PRO A 253 30.27 -17.30 15.59
N GLU A 254 30.38 -18.45 16.28
CA GLU A 254 29.26 -19.30 16.71
C GLU A 254 28.32 -18.59 17.71
N HIS A 255 28.83 -17.61 18.45
CA HIS A 255 28.03 -16.78 19.36
C HIS A 255 26.93 -16.04 18.59
N TYR A 256 27.16 -15.70 17.33
CA TYR A 256 26.26 -14.94 16.47
C TYR A 256 25.30 -15.82 15.65
N CYS A 257 25.26 -17.13 15.89
CA CYS A 257 24.23 -18.00 15.34
C CYS A 257 22.85 -17.57 15.84
N ARG A 258 21.89 -17.51 14.95
CA ARG A 258 20.51 -17.15 15.30
C ARG A 258 19.93 -18.18 16.27
N THR A 259 19.38 -17.73 17.37
CA THR A 259 18.67 -18.54 18.38
C THR A 259 17.19 -18.72 18.01
N ALA A 260 16.45 -19.51 18.80
CA ALA A 260 14.99 -19.64 18.63
C ALA A 260 14.25 -18.31 18.89
N GLY A 261 14.82 -17.44 19.72
CA GLY A 261 14.19 -16.20 20.14
C GLY A 261 12.92 -16.43 20.96
N ASP A 262 12.00 -15.50 20.87
CA ASP A 262 10.61 -15.60 21.37
C ASP A 262 9.63 -15.34 20.22
N PRO A 263 9.21 -16.38 19.49
CA PRO A 263 8.31 -16.23 18.35
C PRO A 263 6.96 -15.60 18.70
N ALA A 264 6.42 -15.86 19.89
CA ALA A 264 5.13 -15.32 20.33
C ALA A 264 5.23 -13.82 20.58
N ALA A 265 6.29 -13.37 21.28
CA ALA A 265 6.56 -11.94 21.48
C ALA A 265 6.82 -11.24 20.15
N ALA A 266 7.54 -11.87 19.20
CA ALA A 266 7.76 -11.31 17.88
C ALA A 266 6.45 -11.12 17.10
N VAL A 267 5.54 -12.10 17.10
CA VAL A 267 4.21 -12.01 16.46
C VAL A 267 3.39 -10.89 17.08
N GLN A 268 3.34 -10.81 18.42
CA GLN A 268 2.62 -9.78 19.13
C GLN A 268 3.16 -8.39 18.78
N LEU A 269 4.48 -8.20 18.83
CA LEU A 269 5.11 -6.91 18.52
C LEU A 269 4.89 -6.50 17.04
N LEU A 270 4.97 -7.45 16.10
CA LEU A 270 4.67 -7.19 14.69
C LEU A 270 3.20 -6.82 14.47
N ALA A 271 2.27 -7.44 15.20
CA ALA A 271 0.85 -7.10 15.18
C ALA A 271 0.59 -5.68 15.73
N GLU A 272 1.19 -5.33 16.89
CA GLU A 272 1.12 -3.98 17.46
C GLU A 272 1.69 -2.89 16.52
N LEU A 273 2.69 -3.24 15.71
CA LEU A 273 3.28 -2.36 14.71
C LEU A 273 2.53 -2.36 13.36
N GLU A 274 1.44 -3.13 13.25
CA GLU A 274 0.65 -3.32 12.01
C GLU A 274 1.51 -3.86 10.83
N MET A 275 2.52 -4.69 11.13
CA MET A 275 3.49 -5.23 10.16
C MET A 275 3.19 -6.69 9.73
N HIS A 276 1.94 -7.02 9.53
CA HIS A 276 1.44 -8.38 9.32
C HIS A 276 2.13 -9.16 8.19
N LYS A 277 2.48 -8.48 7.09
CA LYS A 277 3.22 -9.14 5.99
C LYS A 277 4.62 -9.62 6.38
N LEU A 278 5.21 -9.05 7.42
CA LEU A 278 6.50 -9.48 7.92
C LEU A 278 6.40 -10.77 8.75
N THR A 279 5.29 -10.99 9.47
CA THR A 279 5.06 -12.24 10.22
C THR A 279 5.14 -13.44 9.30
N ALA A 280 4.39 -13.43 8.18
CA ALA A 280 4.44 -14.49 7.18
C ALA A 280 5.85 -14.63 6.54
N ARG A 281 6.54 -13.52 6.25
CA ARG A 281 7.89 -13.54 5.67
C ARG A 281 8.94 -14.10 6.64
N TRP A 282 8.76 -13.95 7.95
CA TRP A 282 9.58 -14.55 8.97
C TRP A 282 9.26 -16.04 9.22
N GLY A 283 8.16 -16.56 8.62
CA GLY A 283 7.69 -17.93 8.80
C GLY A 283 7.16 -18.20 10.21
N LEU A 284 6.63 -17.14 10.88
CA LEU A 284 6.04 -17.23 12.21
C LEU A 284 4.62 -17.76 12.10
N ASP A 285 4.19 -18.59 13.06
CA ASP A 285 2.82 -19.09 13.13
C ASP A 285 1.89 -18.01 13.66
N GLU A 286 0.88 -17.64 12.82
CA GLU A 286 -0.14 -16.63 13.11
C GLU A 286 -1.49 -17.26 13.50
N SER A 287 -1.55 -18.57 13.77
CA SER A 287 -2.80 -19.16 14.20
C SER A 287 -3.26 -18.58 15.55
N PRO A 288 -4.57 -18.41 15.78
CA PRO A 288 -5.06 -17.91 17.05
C PRO A 288 -4.55 -18.70 18.26
N ALA A 289 -4.43 -20.02 18.13
CA ALA A 289 -3.89 -20.87 19.18
C ALA A 289 -2.41 -20.62 19.48
N ALA A 290 -1.58 -20.40 18.44
CA ALA A 290 -0.16 -20.10 18.63
C ALA A 290 0.08 -18.75 19.32
N VAL A 291 -0.74 -17.76 19.00
CA VAL A 291 -0.69 -16.43 19.64
C VAL A 291 -1.16 -16.48 21.10
N ALA A 292 -2.15 -17.31 21.40
CA ALA A 292 -2.72 -17.45 22.76
C ALA A 292 -1.85 -18.28 23.71
N ALA A 293 -0.92 -19.10 23.20
CA ALA A 293 -0.16 -20.09 23.99
C ALA A 293 0.85 -19.49 25.00
N SER A 294 0.87 -18.20 25.22
CA SER A 294 1.99 -17.52 25.89
C SER A 294 1.98 -17.50 27.43
N ALA A 295 0.99 -18.04 28.17
CA ALA A 295 1.05 -17.81 29.64
C ALA A 295 0.39 -18.78 30.62
N GLU A 296 -0.68 -19.52 30.34
CA GLU A 296 -1.34 -20.37 31.35
C GLU A 296 -1.80 -21.71 30.80
N THR A 297 -1.77 -22.76 31.64
CA THR A 297 -2.40 -24.06 31.34
C THR A 297 -3.92 -23.88 31.32
N LEU A 298 -4.47 -23.67 30.13
CA LEU A 298 -5.92 -23.57 29.94
C LEU A 298 -6.59 -24.94 30.19
N PRO A 299 -7.85 -24.96 30.66
CA PRO A 299 -8.61 -26.18 30.75
C PRO A 299 -8.80 -26.85 29.40
N GLU A 300 -8.43 -28.13 29.28
CA GLU A 300 -8.57 -28.90 28.05
C GLU A 300 -10.00 -29.39 27.89
N VAL A 301 -10.63 -29.10 26.76
CA VAL A 301 -11.99 -29.51 26.41
C VAL A 301 -11.95 -30.53 25.26
N GLN A 302 -12.73 -31.61 25.40
CA GLN A 302 -12.93 -32.60 24.34
C GLN A 302 -14.22 -32.27 23.58
N PRO A 303 -14.22 -32.39 22.25
CA PRO A 303 -15.41 -32.05 21.46
C PRO A 303 -16.47 -33.18 21.58
N ASP A 304 -17.71 -32.81 21.75
CA ASP A 304 -18.88 -33.66 21.59
C ASP A 304 -19.42 -33.56 20.13
N LEU A 305 -20.38 -34.39 19.76
CA LEU A 305 -21.10 -34.23 18.49
C LEU A 305 -22.15 -33.13 18.63
N LEU A 306 -22.25 -32.27 17.59
CA LEU A 306 -23.29 -31.24 17.59
C LEU A 306 -24.70 -31.87 17.65
N PRO A 307 -25.60 -31.45 18.59
CA PRO A 307 -26.95 -31.95 18.68
C PRO A 307 -27.70 -31.99 17.34
N LEU A 308 -28.63 -32.91 17.14
CA LEU A 308 -29.42 -32.99 15.91
C LEU A 308 -30.34 -31.78 15.71
N ALA A 309 -30.82 -31.17 16.81
CA ALA A 309 -31.59 -29.93 16.80
C ALA A 309 -30.83 -28.91 17.67
N PRO A 310 -29.82 -28.20 17.10
CA PRO A 310 -29.09 -27.19 17.87
C PRO A 310 -29.95 -25.92 18.05
N GLU A 311 -29.84 -25.30 19.21
CA GLU A 311 -30.50 -24.04 19.53
C GLU A 311 -29.51 -23.06 20.20
N GLY A 312 -29.72 -21.77 19.99
CA GLY A 312 -28.92 -20.72 20.61
C GLY A 312 -27.75 -20.23 19.74
N ARG A 313 -26.78 -19.61 20.39
CA ARG A 313 -25.64 -18.98 19.72
C ARG A 313 -24.43 -19.91 19.69
N TYR A 314 -23.81 -20.05 18.51
CA TYR A 314 -22.58 -20.79 18.30
C TYR A 314 -21.55 -19.96 17.53
N ASP A 315 -20.27 -20.15 17.84
CA ASP A 315 -19.14 -19.64 17.07
C ASP A 315 -18.63 -20.76 16.17
N LEU A 316 -18.52 -20.53 14.87
CA LEU A 316 -18.02 -21.55 13.94
C LEU A 316 -16.52 -21.37 13.71
N ALA A 317 -15.77 -22.43 13.91
CA ALA A 317 -14.34 -22.53 13.61
C ALA A 317 -14.09 -23.64 12.59
N GLN A 318 -13.20 -23.38 11.63
CA GLN A 318 -12.73 -24.38 10.68
C GLN A 318 -11.25 -24.69 10.91
N ASN A 319 -10.92 -25.96 11.00
CA ASN A 319 -9.54 -26.41 11.05
C ASN A 319 -8.87 -26.40 9.66
N LYS A 320 -7.55 -26.48 9.66
CA LYS A 320 -6.74 -26.56 8.42
C LYS A 320 -7.03 -27.81 7.57
N ASP A 321 -7.55 -28.87 8.15
CA ASP A 321 -7.97 -30.11 7.46
C ASP A 321 -9.38 -30.03 6.86
N GLY A 322 -10.08 -28.89 7.03
CA GLY A 322 -11.43 -28.64 6.55
C GLY A 322 -12.56 -29.08 7.48
N SER A 323 -12.26 -29.69 8.64
CA SER A 323 -13.28 -30.04 9.63
C SER A 323 -13.85 -28.80 10.31
N TRP A 324 -15.16 -28.81 10.60
CA TRP A 324 -15.86 -27.72 11.25
C TRP A 324 -16.21 -28.04 12.70
N TYR A 325 -16.12 -27.02 13.53
CA TYR A 325 -16.46 -27.07 14.95
C TYR A 325 -17.38 -25.91 15.31
N ALA A 326 -18.33 -26.17 16.19
CA ALA A 326 -19.23 -25.16 16.78
C ALA A 326 -18.89 -25.00 18.26
N VAL A 327 -18.72 -23.77 18.72
CA VAL A 327 -18.40 -23.42 20.12
C VAL A 327 -19.62 -22.77 20.75
N GLN A 328 -20.02 -23.24 21.94
CA GLN A 328 -21.07 -22.61 22.74
C GLN A 328 -20.60 -22.51 24.21
N GLY A 329 -20.25 -21.29 24.64
CA GLY A 329 -19.58 -21.10 25.94
C GLY A 329 -18.25 -21.84 25.98
N ASP A 330 -18.07 -22.71 26.97
CA ASP A 330 -16.85 -23.56 27.13
C ASP A 330 -16.99 -24.93 26.47
N SER A 331 -18.04 -25.18 25.70
CA SER A 331 -18.30 -26.46 25.03
C SER A 331 -17.93 -26.40 23.57
N VAL A 332 -17.23 -27.42 23.07
CA VAL A 332 -16.86 -27.59 21.67
C VAL A 332 -17.62 -28.77 21.07
N TYR A 333 -18.16 -28.60 19.88
CA TYR A 333 -18.90 -29.61 19.15
C TYR A 333 -18.31 -29.84 17.77
N LEU A 334 -18.07 -31.10 17.43
CA LEU A 334 -17.72 -31.47 16.03
C LEU A 334 -18.98 -31.37 15.17
N LEU A 335 -18.89 -30.61 14.10
CA LEU A 335 -19.95 -30.48 13.09
C LEU A 335 -19.65 -31.41 11.93
N ASP A 336 -20.59 -32.27 11.59
CA ASP A 336 -20.55 -33.04 10.35
C ASP A 336 -20.66 -32.09 9.15
N ASN A 337 -19.72 -32.15 8.22
CA ASN A 337 -19.67 -31.28 7.05
C ASN A 337 -20.96 -31.34 6.20
N ASP A 338 -21.59 -32.51 6.12
CA ASP A 338 -22.86 -32.68 5.39
C ASP A 338 -24.02 -31.93 6.06
N ARG A 339 -23.91 -31.58 7.33
CA ARG A 339 -24.92 -30.80 8.08
C ARG A 339 -24.68 -29.30 8.02
N LEU A 340 -23.51 -28.86 7.59
CA LEU A 340 -23.17 -27.44 7.56
C LEU A 340 -24.21 -26.62 6.76
N PRO A 341 -24.60 -26.98 5.51
CA PRO A 341 -25.57 -26.20 4.77
C PRO A 341 -26.89 -26.00 5.49
N SER A 342 -27.41 -27.07 6.15
CA SER A 342 -28.67 -26.98 6.89
C SER A 342 -28.53 -26.16 8.19
N LEU A 343 -27.37 -26.15 8.82
CA LEU A 343 -27.11 -25.35 10.02
C LEU A 343 -27.11 -23.85 9.71
N LEU A 344 -26.61 -23.46 8.52
CA LEU A 344 -26.53 -22.06 8.10
C LEU A 344 -27.91 -21.37 7.99
N ASP A 345 -28.99 -22.14 7.84
CA ASP A 345 -30.38 -21.66 7.77
C ASP A 345 -31.26 -22.22 8.90
N ALA A 346 -30.66 -22.83 9.95
CA ALA A 346 -31.41 -23.47 11.02
C ALA A 346 -32.16 -22.44 11.89
N ALA A 347 -33.47 -22.62 12.00
CA ALA A 347 -34.30 -21.77 12.88
C ALA A 347 -33.89 -21.92 14.37
N GLY A 348 -33.83 -20.82 15.09
CA GLY A 348 -33.41 -20.79 16.49
C GLY A 348 -31.87 -20.84 16.72
N VAL A 349 -31.07 -20.94 15.64
CA VAL A 349 -29.62 -20.89 15.68
C VAL A 349 -29.13 -19.50 15.33
N GLN A 350 -28.11 -19.02 16.03
CA GLN A 350 -27.37 -17.80 15.74
C GLN A 350 -25.89 -18.14 15.59
N LEU A 351 -25.30 -17.89 14.43
CA LEU A 351 -23.91 -18.20 14.12
C LEU A 351 -23.07 -16.93 14.09
N ARG A 352 -21.99 -16.93 14.86
CA ARG A 352 -20.91 -15.96 14.69
C ARG A 352 -19.76 -16.66 13.95
N VAL A 353 -19.19 -15.98 12.97
CA VAL A 353 -18.14 -16.51 12.11
C VAL A 353 -17.03 -15.48 11.95
N PHE A 354 -15.87 -15.91 11.52
CA PHE A 354 -14.79 -14.94 11.22
C PHE A 354 -14.90 -14.34 9.82
N ASP A 355 -15.30 -15.13 8.81
CA ASP A 355 -15.53 -14.69 7.42
C ASP A 355 -16.82 -15.37 6.92
N ALA A 356 -17.87 -14.59 6.73
CA ALA A 356 -19.19 -15.10 6.38
C ALA A 356 -19.36 -15.41 4.89
N LYS A 357 -18.63 -14.72 4.01
CA LYS A 357 -18.87 -14.82 2.56
C LYS A 357 -18.67 -16.23 2.00
N PRO A 358 -17.62 -17.00 2.37
CA PRO A 358 -17.53 -18.41 1.95
C PRO A 358 -18.70 -19.27 2.42
N LEU A 359 -19.25 -18.99 3.60
CA LEU A 359 -20.41 -19.73 4.12
C LEU A 359 -21.70 -19.35 3.38
N TYR A 360 -21.84 -18.10 2.96
CA TYR A 360 -22.95 -17.70 2.09
C TYR A 360 -22.92 -18.40 0.72
N HIS A 361 -21.74 -18.64 0.14
CA HIS A 361 -21.59 -19.46 -1.07
C HIS A 361 -22.16 -20.88 -0.83
N ILE A 362 -21.76 -21.52 0.27
CA ILE A 362 -22.26 -22.87 0.63
C ILE A 362 -23.78 -22.86 0.82
N ALA A 363 -24.33 -21.88 1.53
CA ALA A 363 -25.77 -21.79 1.75
C ALA A 363 -26.53 -21.62 0.43
N LEU A 364 -26.09 -20.70 -0.43
CA LEU A 364 -26.72 -20.39 -1.73
C LEU A 364 -26.66 -21.57 -2.72
N GLU A 365 -25.56 -22.32 -2.73
CA GLU A 365 -25.42 -23.55 -3.56
C GLU A 365 -26.42 -24.63 -3.16
N HIS A 366 -26.82 -24.69 -1.88
CA HIS A 366 -27.80 -25.65 -1.36
C HIS A 366 -29.23 -25.10 -1.25
N GLY A 367 -29.49 -23.94 -1.88
CA GLY A 367 -30.82 -23.32 -1.92
C GLY A 367 -31.22 -22.53 -0.68
N GLY A 368 -30.32 -22.39 0.28
CA GLY A 368 -30.50 -21.54 1.48
C GLY A 368 -30.05 -20.09 1.23
N VAL A 369 -29.98 -19.31 2.33
CA VAL A 369 -29.52 -17.91 2.31
C VAL A 369 -28.54 -17.59 3.44
N GLY A 370 -28.20 -18.55 4.30
CA GLY A 370 -27.35 -18.36 5.46
C GLY A 370 -28.00 -17.46 6.53
N ALA A 371 -29.29 -17.61 6.77
CA ALA A 371 -30.08 -16.75 7.66
C ALA A 371 -29.63 -16.84 9.12
N ALA A 372 -28.99 -17.94 9.53
CA ALA A 372 -28.49 -18.13 10.89
C ALA A 372 -27.21 -17.31 11.19
N ILE A 373 -26.49 -16.80 10.19
CA ILE A 373 -25.26 -16.01 10.40
C ILE A 373 -25.65 -14.59 10.86
N VAL A 374 -25.24 -14.23 12.08
CA VAL A 374 -25.59 -12.95 12.72
C VAL A 374 -24.39 -12.04 12.98
N PHE A 375 -23.14 -12.54 12.85
CA PHE A 375 -21.94 -11.78 13.10
C PHE A 375 -20.77 -12.29 12.24
N ASP A 376 -19.98 -11.36 11.72
CA ASP A 376 -18.76 -11.61 10.95
C ASP A 376 -17.60 -10.83 11.58
N GLY A 377 -16.60 -11.55 12.10
CA GLY A 377 -15.44 -10.97 12.79
C GLY A 377 -14.53 -10.15 11.88
N LYS A 378 -14.38 -10.56 10.61
CA LYS A 378 -13.57 -9.86 9.62
C LYS A 378 -14.18 -8.52 9.21
N LEU A 379 -15.49 -8.48 8.99
CA LEU A 379 -16.23 -7.24 8.72
C LEU A 379 -16.26 -6.33 9.96
N ALA A 380 -16.41 -6.90 11.16
CA ALA A 380 -16.32 -6.14 12.41
C ALA A 380 -14.95 -5.48 12.58
N ALA A 381 -13.87 -6.22 12.35
CA ALA A 381 -12.50 -5.69 12.40
C ALA A 381 -12.27 -4.59 11.35
N TYR A 382 -12.80 -4.75 10.14
CA TYR A 382 -12.77 -3.70 9.11
C TYR A 382 -13.52 -2.44 9.53
N LEU A 383 -14.69 -2.54 10.16
CA LEU A 383 -15.43 -1.39 10.66
C LEU A 383 -14.69 -0.68 11.81
N LEU A 384 -13.96 -1.42 12.64
CA LEU A 384 -13.12 -0.87 13.70
C LEU A 384 -11.88 -0.15 13.15
N ASN A 385 -11.24 -0.73 12.12
CA ASN A 385 -10.05 -0.15 11.50
C ASN A 385 -10.00 -0.38 9.98
N PRO A 386 -10.64 0.48 9.16
CA PRO A 386 -10.66 0.33 7.70
C PRO A 386 -9.30 0.63 7.03
N SER A 387 -8.28 0.98 7.81
CA SER A 387 -6.93 1.30 7.31
C SER A 387 -5.94 0.15 7.47
N ALA A 388 -6.34 -0.97 8.11
CA ALA A 388 -5.50 -2.15 8.22
C ALA A 388 -5.18 -2.74 6.82
N SER A 389 -4.00 -3.33 6.70
CA SER A 389 -3.55 -3.92 5.43
C SER A 389 -4.10 -5.32 5.20
N ASP A 390 -4.55 -6.00 6.25
CA ASP A 390 -5.11 -7.34 6.24
C ASP A 390 -5.95 -7.58 7.49
N TYR A 391 -6.80 -8.60 7.46
CA TYR A 391 -7.71 -9.00 8.55
C TYR A 391 -7.62 -10.52 8.74
N GLN A 392 -6.52 -10.99 9.35
CA GLN A 392 -6.32 -12.39 9.69
C GLN A 392 -6.69 -12.63 11.15
N ALA A 393 -7.39 -13.73 11.44
CA ALA A 393 -7.90 -14.03 12.80
C ALA A 393 -6.79 -14.06 13.85
N GLY A 394 -5.65 -14.70 13.56
CA GLY A 394 -4.52 -14.78 14.48
C GLY A 394 -3.87 -13.43 14.80
N GLN A 395 -3.73 -12.59 13.79
CA GLN A 395 -3.20 -11.24 13.94
C GLN A 395 -4.12 -10.36 14.79
N LEU A 396 -5.43 -10.44 14.52
CA LEU A 396 -6.43 -9.70 15.29
C LEU A 396 -6.53 -10.21 16.73
N ALA A 397 -6.39 -11.52 16.95
CA ALA A 397 -6.35 -12.08 18.31
C ALA A 397 -5.15 -11.51 19.12
N ALA A 398 -3.99 -11.40 18.49
CA ALA A 398 -2.81 -10.75 19.10
C ALA A 398 -3.04 -9.24 19.30
N GLU A 399 -3.49 -8.52 18.28
CA GLU A 399 -3.72 -7.07 18.33
C GLU A 399 -4.71 -6.67 19.43
N TYR A 400 -5.78 -7.45 19.58
CA TYR A 400 -6.83 -7.17 20.57
C TYR A 400 -6.64 -7.91 21.90
N ALA A 401 -5.51 -8.61 22.07
CA ALA A 401 -5.20 -9.42 23.25
C ALA A 401 -6.35 -10.37 23.64
N ALA A 402 -6.93 -11.06 22.65
CA ALA A 402 -8.05 -11.96 22.85
C ALA A 402 -7.56 -13.24 23.56
N ALA A 403 -7.89 -13.38 24.85
CA ALA A 403 -7.46 -14.50 25.67
C ALA A 403 -8.51 -15.62 25.66
N PRO A 404 -8.20 -16.84 25.16
CA PRO A 404 -9.12 -17.96 25.17
C PRO A 404 -9.41 -18.45 26.61
N ALA A 405 -10.64 -18.93 26.84
CA ALA A 405 -11.04 -19.50 28.13
C ALA A 405 -10.67 -20.97 28.23
N PHE A 406 -10.46 -21.67 27.13
CA PHE A 406 -10.16 -23.10 27.05
C PHE A 406 -9.23 -23.44 25.87
N ALA A 407 -8.63 -24.62 25.90
CA ALA A 407 -7.95 -25.26 24.79
C ALA A 407 -8.71 -26.51 24.34
N CYS A 408 -8.61 -26.85 23.05
CA CYS A 408 -9.17 -28.07 22.47
C CYS A 408 -8.17 -28.67 21.47
N ALA A 409 -7.59 -29.82 21.76
CA ALA A 409 -6.59 -30.44 20.87
C ALA A 409 -7.16 -30.79 19.47
N ALA A 410 -8.45 -31.16 19.39
CA ALA A 410 -9.14 -31.45 18.13
C ALA A 410 -9.50 -30.19 17.32
N ALA A 411 -9.65 -29.03 17.97
CA ALA A 411 -9.97 -27.75 17.36
C ALA A 411 -9.08 -26.64 17.95
N PRO A 412 -7.79 -26.58 17.62
CA PRO A 412 -6.81 -25.73 18.31
C PRO A 412 -7.17 -24.25 18.31
N ASP A 413 -7.78 -23.75 17.22
CA ASP A 413 -8.12 -22.35 17.06
C ASP A 413 -9.51 -21.97 17.65
N ALA A 414 -10.33 -22.93 18.06
CA ALA A 414 -11.73 -22.68 18.44
C ALA A 414 -11.88 -21.74 19.64
N GLY A 415 -11.11 -21.95 20.73
CA GLY A 415 -11.15 -21.11 21.92
C GLY A 415 -10.66 -19.67 21.65
N ALA A 416 -9.56 -19.54 20.92
CA ALA A 416 -8.98 -18.23 20.58
C ALA A 416 -9.87 -17.45 19.60
N LEU A 417 -10.51 -18.15 18.65
CA LEU A 417 -11.45 -17.55 17.72
C LEU A 417 -12.71 -17.05 18.44
N SER A 418 -13.28 -17.86 19.35
CA SER A 418 -14.45 -17.44 20.15
C SER A 418 -14.14 -16.21 21.00
N ALA A 419 -12.98 -16.16 21.66
CA ALA A 419 -12.52 -15.00 22.41
C ALA A 419 -12.34 -13.76 21.52
N LEU A 420 -11.79 -13.93 20.32
CA LEU A 420 -11.65 -12.84 19.36
C LEU A 420 -13.02 -12.28 18.94
N LEU A 421 -13.99 -13.13 18.61
CA LEU A 421 -15.33 -12.70 18.23
C LEU A 421 -16.03 -11.93 19.37
N ASP A 422 -15.83 -12.32 20.62
CA ASP A 422 -16.34 -11.59 21.79
C ASP A 422 -15.72 -10.20 21.91
N VAL A 423 -14.39 -10.09 21.80
CA VAL A 423 -13.69 -8.82 21.88
C VAL A 423 -14.09 -7.89 20.73
N LEU A 424 -14.15 -8.41 19.50
CA LEU A 424 -14.55 -7.61 18.33
C LEU A 424 -16.00 -7.13 18.46
N SER A 425 -16.91 -7.98 18.93
CA SER A 425 -18.31 -7.60 19.17
C SER A 425 -18.41 -6.49 20.21
N THR A 426 -17.73 -6.63 21.35
CA THR A 426 -17.71 -5.62 22.42
C THR A 426 -17.16 -4.28 21.92
N LYS A 427 -16.02 -4.29 21.22
CA LYS A 427 -15.42 -3.05 20.68
C LYS A 427 -16.28 -2.38 19.62
N LEU A 428 -16.95 -3.18 18.80
CA LEU A 428 -17.85 -2.66 17.77
C LEU A 428 -19.08 -1.99 18.41
N ASP A 429 -19.62 -2.58 19.50
CA ASP A 429 -20.70 -2.00 20.29
C ASP A 429 -20.28 -0.69 20.97
N GLU A 430 -19.09 -0.64 21.58
CA GLU A 430 -18.51 0.58 22.16
C GLU A 430 -18.35 1.70 21.13
N GLN A 431 -18.02 1.34 19.88
CA GLN A 431 -17.90 2.29 18.78
C GLN A 431 -19.25 2.71 18.18
N GLY A 432 -20.34 1.98 18.45
CA GLY A 432 -21.65 2.18 17.85
C GLY A 432 -21.77 1.65 16.43
N GLY A 433 -20.92 0.68 16.03
CA GLY A 433 -20.86 0.13 14.67
C GLY A 433 -21.71 -1.13 14.45
N HIS A 434 -22.37 -1.65 15.50
CA HIS A 434 -23.12 -2.90 15.42
C HIS A 434 -24.27 -2.84 14.41
N ASP A 435 -25.06 -1.76 14.42
CA ASP A 435 -26.15 -1.57 13.46
C ASP A 435 -25.65 -1.54 12.02
N LEU A 436 -24.51 -0.92 11.77
CA LEU A 436 -23.87 -0.87 10.45
C LEU A 436 -23.45 -2.27 9.97
N LEU A 437 -22.90 -3.10 10.87
CA LEU A 437 -22.59 -4.49 10.57
C LEU A 437 -23.86 -5.29 10.27
N ALA A 438 -24.85 -5.25 11.17
CA ALA A 438 -26.04 -6.09 11.11
C ALA A 438 -26.99 -5.74 9.96
N THR A 439 -27.15 -4.44 9.65
CA THR A 439 -28.14 -3.98 8.66
C THR A 439 -27.55 -3.75 7.26
N MET A 440 -26.23 -3.61 7.15
CA MET A 440 -25.59 -3.28 5.89
C MET A 440 -24.49 -4.28 5.49
N GLU A 441 -23.41 -4.38 6.25
CA GLU A 441 -22.23 -5.13 5.80
C GLU A 441 -22.46 -6.65 5.73
N LEU A 442 -23.10 -7.22 6.73
CA LEU A 442 -23.37 -8.66 6.76
C LEU A 442 -24.42 -9.08 5.71
N PRO A 443 -25.57 -8.40 5.56
CA PRO A 443 -26.48 -8.65 4.43
C PRO A 443 -25.83 -8.47 3.07
N LEU A 444 -24.97 -7.47 2.91
CA LEU A 444 -24.24 -7.22 1.67
C LEU A 444 -23.27 -8.36 1.33
N ALA A 445 -22.58 -8.95 2.30
CA ALA A 445 -21.70 -10.10 2.06
C ALA A 445 -22.43 -11.26 1.38
N ARG A 446 -23.71 -11.48 1.75
CA ARG A 446 -24.60 -12.46 1.10
C ARG A 446 -24.94 -12.08 -0.35
N VAL A 447 -25.26 -10.81 -0.60
CA VAL A 447 -25.53 -10.30 -1.94
C VAL A 447 -24.31 -10.48 -2.83
N LEU A 448 -23.12 -10.13 -2.34
CA LEU A 448 -21.88 -10.28 -3.09
C LEU A 448 -21.56 -11.75 -3.39
N ALA A 449 -21.78 -12.66 -2.44
CA ALA A 449 -21.62 -14.09 -2.67
C ALA A 449 -22.55 -14.60 -3.80
N ASP A 450 -23.79 -14.11 -3.85
CA ASP A 450 -24.73 -14.47 -4.92
C ASP A 450 -24.31 -13.89 -6.28
N MET A 451 -23.84 -12.62 -6.32
CA MET A 451 -23.31 -12.00 -7.53
C MET A 451 -22.07 -12.75 -8.06
N GLU A 452 -21.15 -13.14 -7.18
CA GLU A 452 -19.95 -13.93 -7.51
C GLU A 452 -20.35 -15.30 -8.11
N ARG A 453 -21.36 -15.97 -7.52
CA ARG A 453 -21.87 -17.25 -7.99
C ARG A 453 -22.55 -17.15 -9.36
N ILE A 454 -23.32 -16.09 -9.59
CA ILE A 454 -24.04 -15.86 -10.85
C ILE A 454 -23.06 -15.49 -11.98
N GLY A 455 -22.12 -14.56 -11.71
CA GLY A 455 -21.19 -14.04 -12.71
C GLY A 455 -21.88 -13.20 -13.79
N PHE A 456 -21.12 -12.68 -14.75
CA PHE A 456 -21.60 -11.86 -15.86
C PHE A 456 -21.29 -12.53 -17.20
N ALA A 457 -22.30 -12.75 -18.04
CA ALA A 457 -22.12 -13.38 -19.34
C ALA A 457 -21.35 -12.47 -20.31
N VAL A 458 -20.46 -13.05 -21.12
CA VAL A 458 -19.66 -12.29 -22.08
C VAL A 458 -19.65 -12.95 -23.46
N ASP A 459 -19.57 -12.11 -24.50
CA ASP A 459 -19.30 -12.53 -25.86
C ASP A 459 -17.78 -12.78 -26.04
N ALA A 460 -17.37 -14.00 -25.71
CA ALA A 460 -15.97 -14.40 -25.76
C ALA A 460 -15.38 -14.35 -27.16
N GLU A 461 -16.18 -14.64 -28.20
CA GLU A 461 -15.71 -14.58 -29.59
C GLU A 461 -15.51 -13.14 -30.06
N GLY A 462 -16.46 -12.26 -29.73
CA GLY A 462 -16.31 -10.82 -29.95
C GLY A 462 -15.08 -10.23 -29.27
N ILE A 463 -14.79 -10.65 -28.00
CA ILE A 463 -13.57 -10.23 -27.29
C ILE A 463 -12.31 -10.72 -28.01
N ARG A 464 -12.26 -11.98 -28.51
CA ARG A 464 -11.11 -12.49 -29.27
C ARG A 464 -10.89 -11.69 -30.56
N GLN A 465 -11.94 -11.46 -31.32
CA GLN A 465 -11.86 -10.69 -32.57
C GLN A 465 -11.44 -9.24 -32.31
N PHE A 466 -11.92 -8.63 -31.25
CA PHE A 466 -11.48 -7.30 -30.83
C PHE A 466 -9.98 -7.30 -30.48
N GLY A 467 -9.50 -8.33 -29.80
CA GLY A 467 -8.09 -8.52 -29.46
C GLY A 467 -7.20 -8.69 -30.70
N ASP A 468 -7.65 -9.44 -31.72
CA ASP A 468 -6.90 -9.62 -32.96
C ASP A 468 -6.80 -8.32 -33.76
N ASN A 469 -7.85 -7.51 -33.77
CA ASN A 469 -7.82 -6.17 -34.37
C ASN A 469 -6.84 -5.26 -33.64
N LEU A 470 -6.86 -5.25 -32.30
CA LEU A 470 -5.91 -4.48 -31.51
C LEU A 470 -4.45 -4.91 -31.73
N ARG A 471 -4.19 -6.22 -31.88
CA ARG A 471 -2.83 -6.73 -32.19
C ARG A 471 -2.35 -6.26 -33.55
N ALA A 472 -3.22 -6.25 -34.55
CA ALA A 472 -2.89 -5.75 -35.88
C ALA A 472 -2.54 -4.27 -35.87
N GLU A 473 -3.36 -3.46 -35.17
CA GLU A 473 -3.08 -2.01 -34.99
C GLU A 473 -1.81 -1.75 -34.19
N LEU A 474 -1.57 -2.48 -33.08
CA LEU A 474 -0.37 -2.39 -32.27
C LEU A 474 0.89 -2.65 -33.09
N ASN A 475 0.87 -3.67 -33.95
CA ASN A 475 1.99 -3.98 -34.84
C ASN A 475 2.26 -2.83 -35.82
N GLY A 476 1.22 -2.20 -36.38
CA GLY A 476 1.35 -1.03 -37.24
C GLY A 476 1.97 0.15 -36.52
N ILE A 477 1.47 0.49 -35.33
CA ILE A 477 1.98 1.56 -34.47
C ILE A 477 3.45 1.29 -34.11
N LEU A 478 3.79 0.06 -33.75
CA LEU A 478 5.14 -0.34 -33.37
C LEU A 478 6.13 -0.13 -34.53
N GLN A 479 5.74 -0.52 -35.76
CA GLN A 479 6.56 -0.31 -36.95
C GLN A 479 6.80 1.20 -37.24
N ASN A 480 5.77 2.04 -37.06
CA ASN A 480 5.90 3.48 -37.21
C ASN A 480 6.91 4.06 -36.21
N ILE A 481 6.80 3.65 -34.92
CA ILE A 481 7.74 4.10 -33.88
C ILE A 481 9.17 3.68 -34.22
N TYR A 482 9.40 2.43 -34.67
CA TYR A 482 10.71 1.94 -35.03
C TYR A 482 11.28 2.66 -36.26
N ALA A 483 10.44 2.98 -37.24
CA ALA A 483 10.84 3.75 -38.40
C ALA A 483 11.28 5.17 -38.04
N GLU A 484 10.57 5.85 -37.13
CA GLU A 484 10.94 7.19 -36.66
C GLU A 484 12.21 7.20 -35.80
N VAL A 485 12.33 6.23 -34.86
CA VAL A 485 13.50 6.13 -33.98
C VAL A 485 14.72 5.57 -34.72
N GLY A 486 14.50 4.76 -35.76
CA GLY A 486 15.53 4.20 -36.63
C GLY A 486 16.11 2.86 -36.15
N TYR A 487 15.54 2.24 -35.09
CA TYR A 487 15.91 0.91 -34.63
C TYR A 487 14.78 0.29 -33.78
N GLU A 488 14.81 -1.04 -33.61
CA GLU A 488 13.86 -1.78 -32.76
C GLU A 488 14.32 -1.78 -31.29
N PHE A 489 13.38 -1.57 -30.37
CA PHE A 489 13.63 -1.60 -28.94
C PHE A 489 12.36 -1.99 -28.16
N ASN A 490 12.48 -2.33 -26.88
CA ASN A 490 11.35 -2.66 -26.04
C ASN A 490 10.69 -1.39 -25.49
N LEU A 491 9.52 -1.02 -26.03
CA LEU A 491 8.71 0.12 -25.59
C LEU A 491 8.23 0.01 -24.13
N ASN A 492 8.11 -1.23 -23.60
CA ASN A 492 7.72 -1.48 -22.21
C ASN A 492 8.91 -1.32 -21.24
N SER A 493 10.14 -1.14 -21.75
CA SER A 493 11.29 -0.80 -20.90
C SER A 493 11.44 0.70 -20.76
N PRO A 494 11.19 1.30 -19.57
CA PRO A 494 11.34 2.74 -19.37
C PRO A 494 12.74 3.27 -19.72
N LYS A 495 13.77 2.43 -19.55
CA LYS A 495 15.16 2.77 -19.88
C LYS A 495 15.33 2.89 -21.38
N GLN A 496 14.99 1.85 -22.16
CA GLN A 496 15.14 1.85 -23.62
C GLN A 496 14.27 2.92 -24.28
N LEU A 497 13.04 3.12 -23.77
CA LEU A 497 12.17 4.20 -24.25
C LEU A 497 12.77 5.57 -23.94
N GLY A 498 13.39 5.76 -22.76
CA GLY A 498 14.08 7.01 -22.43
C GLY A 498 15.26 7.27 -23.35
N GLU A 499 16.08 6.27 -23.65
CA GLU A 499 17.19 6.36 -24.63
C GLU A 499 16.66 6.72 -26.03
N ALA A 500 15.58 6.09 -26.50
CA ALA A 500 14.96 6.40 -27.78
C ALA A 500 14.45 7.85 -27.86
N LEU A 501 13.75 8.33 -26.85
CA LEU A 501 13.15 9.67 -26.84
C LEU A 501 14.19 10.80 -26.65
N PHE A 502 15.06 10.65 -25.66
CA PHE A 502 15.91 11.76 -25.21
C PHE A 502 17.31 11.74 -25.84
N ASP A 503 17.88 10.56 -26.06
CA ASP A 503 19.23 10.44 -26.62
C ASP A 503 19.17 10.31 -28.14
N LYS A 504 18.22 9.57 -28.72
CA LYS A 504 18.13 9.35 -30.16
C LYS A 504 17.32 10.43 -30.89
N LEU A 505 16.08 10.68 -30.43
CA LEU A 505 15.22 11.74 -31.05
C LEU A 505 15.53 13.13 -30.52
N GLY A 506 16.38 13.26 -29.49
CA GLY A 506 16.83 14.55 -28.96
C GLY A 506 15.71 15.39 -28.31
N LEU A 507 14.65 14.75 -27.81
CA LEU A 507 13.55 15.47 -27.18
C LEU A 507 13.99 16.10 -25.84
N PRO A 508 13.44 17.27 -25.45
CA PRO A 508 13.85 17.94 -24.23
C PRO A 508 13.38 17.14 -22.98
N PRO A 509 14.31 16.69 -22.11
CA PRO A 509 13.94 15.97 -20.90
C PRO A 509 13.26 16.89 -19.90
N ARG A 510 12.06 16.53 -19.42
CA ARG A 510 11.25 17.31 -18.47
C ARG A 510 11.53 16.94 -17.02
N LYS A 511 11.74 15.67 -16.73
CA LYS A 511 11.89 15.15 -15.37
C LYS A 511 12.88 14.00 -15.34
N LYS A 512 13.89 14.07 -14.46
CA LYS A 512 14.79 12.93 -14.17
C LYS A 512 14.27 12.17 -12.94
N THR A 513 14.28 10.85 -13.03
CA THR A 513 14.06 9.94 -11.90
C THR A 513 15.40 9.32 -11.48
N ALA A 514 15.39 8.62 -10.37
CA ALA A 514 16.56 7.87 -9.93
C ALA A 514 17.03 6.80 -10.93
N ARG A 515 16.14 6.34 -11.83
CA ARG A 515 16.40 5.31 -12.83
C ARG A 515 16.66 5.86 -14.25
N GLY A 516 16.82 7.19 -14.42
CA GLY A 516 16.97 7.85 -15.71
C GLY A 516 15.86 8.87 -15.98
N TYR A 517 15.58 9.16 -17.23
CA TYR A 517 14.52 10.07 -17.63
C TYR A 517 13.14 9.48 -17.36
N SER A 518 12.21 10.31 -16.87
CA SER A 518 10.81 9.89 -16.76
C SER A 518 10.19 9.71 -18.14
N THR A 519 9.44 8.62 -18.28
CA THR A 519 8.59 8.34 -19.45
C THR A 519 7.14 8.10 -19.02
N ASP A 520 6.71 8.70 -17.88
CA ASP A 520 5.33 8.64 -17.42
C ASP A 520 4.38 9.36 -18.40
N ALA A 521 3.07 9.09 -18.26
CA ALA A 521 2.07 9.63 -19.17
C ALA A 521 2.10 11.17 -19.20
N GLU A 522 2.32 11.84 -18.06
CA GLU A 522 2.41 13.29 -17.97
C GLU A 522 3.60 13.85 -18.74
N THR A 523 4.76 13.18 -18.60
CA THR A 523 5.96 13.55 -19.36
C THR A 523 5.72 13.40 -20.86
N LEU A 524 5.15 12.25 -21.30
CA LEU A 524 4.87 12.00 -22.71
C LEU A 524 3.84 13.00 -23.26
N GLU A 525 2.75 13.28 -22.53
CA GLU A 525 1.77 14.29 -22.96
C GLU A 525 2.43 15.66 -23.19
N SER A 526 3.36 16.07 -22.32
CA SER A 526 4.10 17.33 -22.47
C SER A 526 5.04 17.35 -23.69
N LEU A 527 5.32 16.19 -24.26
CA LEU A 527 6.23 16.02 -25.40
C LEU A 527 5.50 15.84 -26.74
N ARG A 528 4.16 15.76 -26.76
CA ARG A 528 3.35 15.50 -27.97
C ARG A 528 3.66 16.48 -29.13
N ALA A 529 3.88 17.74 -28.79
CA ALA A 529 4.16 18.79 -29.78
C ALA A 529 5.55 18.69 -30.43
N TYR A 530 6.43 17.81 -29.93
CA TYR A 530 7.84 17.75 -30.40
C TYR A 530 8.11 16.61 -31.38
N SER A 531 7.32 15.53 -31.38
CA SER A 531 7.51 14.39 -32.29
C SER A 531 6.22 13.56 -32.43
N PRO A 532 5.83 13.14 -33.65
CA PRO A 532 4.73 12.22 -33.87
C PRO A 532 4.89 10.86 -33.16
N ALA A 533 6.14 10.39 -32.99
CA ALA A 533 6.42 9.14 -32.22
C ALA A 533 5.83 9.16 -30.82
N VAL A 534 5.70 10.35 -30.20
CA VAL A 534 5.12 10.46 -28.85
C VAL A 534 3.63 10.11 -28.86
N ASP A 535 2.89 10.54 -29.89
CA ASP A 535 1.48 10.17 -30.05
C ASP A 535 1.31 8.67 -30.26
N ASP A 536 2.17 8.08 -31.09
CA ASP A 536 2.17 6.65 -31.36
C ASP A 536 2.56 5.84 -30.10
N ILE A 537 3.50 6.32 -29.28
CA ILE A 537 3.85 5.69 -27.98
C ILE A 537 2.69 5.77 -27.00
N LEU A 538 1.96 6.87 -26.90
CA LEU A 538 0.79 7.00 -26.05
C LEU A 538 -0.34 6.06 -26.49
N LYS A 539 -0.60 5.97 -27.81
CA LYS A 539 -1.55 5.00 -28.39
C LYS A 539 -1.12 3.57 -28.12
N TYR A 540 0.16 3.24 -28.38
CA TYR A 540 0.70 1.91 -28.10
C TYR A 540 0.46 1.49 -26.66
N ARG A 541 0.75 2.35 -25.68
CA ARG A 541 0.50 2.05 -24.26
C ARG A 541 -0.97 1.82 -23.95
N THR A 542 -1.85 2.63 -24.53
CA THR A 542 -3.29 2.49 -24.35
C THR A 542 -3.78 1.15 -24.91
N TYR A 543 -3.39 0.82 -26.14
CA TYR A 543 -3.81 -0.41 -26.82
C TYR A 543 -3.19 -1.66 -26.19
N SER A 544 -1.91 -1.59 -25.80
CA SER A 544 -1.22 -2.68 -25.11
C SER A 544 -1.89 -2.99 -23.75
N LYS A 545 -2.29 -1.95 -23.01
CA LYS A 545 -3.06 -2.12 -21.77
C LYS A 545 -4.44 -2.70 -22.01
N LEU A 546 -5.15 -2.25 -23.05
CA LEU A 546 -6.45 -2.82 -23.42
C LEU A 546 -6.32 -4.31 -23.77
N LEU A 547 -5.31 -4.67 -24.55
CA LEU A 547 -5.06 -6.05 -24.95
C LEU A 547 -4.70 -6.95 -23.75
N SER A 548 -3.66 -6.58 -22.98
CA SER A 548 -3.14 -7.44 -21.92
C SER A 548 -4.06 -7.51 -20.70
N THR A 549 -4.59 -6.37 -20.26
CA THR A 549 -5.38 -6.30 -19.01
C THR A 549 -6.83 -6.74 -19.25
N TYR A 550 -7.45 -6.26 -20.34
CA TYR A 550 -8.88 -6.50 -20.55
C TYR A 550 -9.15 -7.66 -21.49
N VAL A 551 -8.55 -7.71 -22.71
CA VAL A 551 -8.83 -8.82 -23.61
C VAL A 551 -8.30 -10.14 -23.07
N GLU A 552 -7.00 -10.23 -22.81
CA GLU A 552 -6.37 -11.46 -22.33
C GLU A 552 -6.79 -11.80 -20.89
N GLY A 553 -6.92 -10.76 -20.03
CA GLY A 553 -7.38 -10.92 -18.65
C GLY A 553 -8.82 -11.46 -18.56
N LEU A 554 -9.76 -10.91 -19.32
CA LEU A 554 -11.17 -11.37 -19.35
C LEU A 554 -11.30 -12.79 -19.94
N LEU A 555 -10.60 -13.08 -21.05
CA LEU A 555 -10.62 -14.41 -21.64
C LEU A 555 -10.02 -15.48 -20.73
N LYS A 556 -9.01 -15.12 -19.92
CA LYS A 556 -8.42 -16.02 -18.91
C LYS A 556 -9.38 -16.29 -17.75
N ALA A 557 -10.17 -15.28 -17.37
CA ALA A 557 -11.13 -15.36 -16.25
C ALA A 557 -12.48 -15.97 -16.66
N LEU A 558 -12.67 -16.34 -17.94
CA LEU A 558 -13.91 -16.90 -18.42
C LEU A 558 -14.18 -18.29 -17.81
N GLY A 559 -15.33 -18.42 -17.17
CA GLY A 559 -15.81 -19.70 -16.64
C GLY A 559 -16.31 -20.65 -17.73
N PRO A 560 -16.47 -21.94 -17.38
CA PRO A 560 -16.96 -22.96 -18.32
C PRO A 560 -18.42 -22.73 -18.76
N ASP A 561 -19.18 -21.93 -18.03
CA ASP A 561 -20.54 -21.49 -18.30
C ASP A 561 -20.63 -20.26 -19.21
N GLY A 562 -19.49 -19.73 -19.67
CA GLY A 562 -19.43 -18.52 -20.50
C GLY A 562 -19.61 -17.21 -19.72
N ARG A 563 -19.47 -17.26 -18.39
CA ARG A 563 -19.60 -16.09 -17.52
C ARG A 563 -18.26 -15.77 -16.84
N ILE A 564 -18.11 -14.54 -16.42
CA ILE A 564 -16.96 -14.09 -15.60
C ILE A 564 -17.44 -13.94 -14.16
N HIS A 565 -16.80 -14.67 -13.26
CA HIS A 565 -17.06 -14.65 -11.83
C HIS A 565 -15.99 -13.81 -11.11
N SER A 566 -16.24 -12.51 -11.02
CA SER A 566 -15.31 -11.60 -10.32
C SER A 566 -15.48 -11.74 -8.80
N THR A 567 -14.43 -11.53 -8.05
CA THR A 567 -14.47 -11.47 -6.58
C THR A 567 -14.70 -10.04 -6.11
N PHE A 568 -15.69 -9.82 -5.25
CA PHE A 568 -16.01 -8.52 -4.65
C PHE A 568 -15.51 -8.43 -3.22
N ILE A 569 -14.73 -7.39 -2.89
CA ILE A 569 -14.09 -7.24 -1.58
C ILE A 569 -14.66 -6.02 -0.86
N GLN A 570 -15.25 -6.24 0.33
CA GLN A 570 -15.80 -5.17 1.17
C GLN A 570 -14.73 -4.48 2.04
N THR A 571 -13.61 -5.14 2.30
CA THR A 571 -12.62 -4.78 3.33
C THR A 571 -11.37 -4.08 2.78
N GLU A 572 -11.33 -3.72 1.49
CA GLU A 572 -10.15 -3.13 0.87
C GLU A 572 -10.17 -1.59 0.89
N ALA A 573 -11.30 -0.99 0.57
CA ALA A 573 -11.40 0.45 0.43
C ALA A 573 -11.67 1.14 1.77
N ARG A 574 -10.78 2.06 2.17
CA ARG A 574 -10.90 2.85 3.42
C ARG A 574 -12.14 3.76 3.46
N THR A 575 -12.79 3.99 2.34
CA THR A 575 -14.01 4.80 2.21
C THR A 575 -15.30 4.01 2.35
N GLY A 576 -15.24 2.70 2.51
CA GLY A 576 -16.41 1.83 2.49
C GLY A 576 -16.84 1.34 1.11
N ARG A 577 -16.20 1.79 0.02
CA ARG A 577 -16.50 1.30 -1.34
C ARG A 577 -16.17 -0.19 -1.47
N ILE A 578 -16.89 -0.90 -2.33
CA ILE A 578 -16.60 -2.27 -2.73
C ILE A 578 -15.49 -2.21 -3.79
N SER A 579 -14.54 -3.12 -3.75
CA SER A 579 -13.60 -3.34 -4.85
C SER A 579 -13.89 -4.67 -5.55
N SER A 580 -13.44 -4.78 -6.80
CA SER A 580 -13.59 -5.97 -7.63
C SER A 580 -12.21 -6.43 -8.08
N THR A 581 -11.97 -7.75 -8.04
CA THR A 581 -10.69 -8.35 -8.43
C THR A 581 -10.91 -9.68 -9.13
N GLU A 582 -9.93 -10.12 -9.89
CA GLU A 582 -9.89 -11.41 -10.59
C GLU A 582 -11.11 -11.73 -11.50
N PRO A 583 -11.48 -10.84 -12.45
CA PRO A 583 -10.86 -9.59 -12.86
C PRO A 583 -11.52 -8.36 -12.21
N ASN A 584 -10.83 -7.19 -12.22
CA ASN A 584 -11.45 -5.95 -11.77
C ASN A 584 -12.40 -5.40 -12.86
N LEU A 585 -13.69 -5.63 -12.69
CA LEU A 585 -14.74 -5.17 -13.62
C LEU A 585 -15.06 -3.68 -13.46
N GLN A 586 -14.77 -3.08 -12.28
CA GLN A 586 -15.04 -1.67 -12.01
C GLN A 586 -14.09 -0.71 -12.74
N ASN A 587 -12.99 -1.22 -13.29
CA ASN A 587 -11.99 -0.43 -14.00
C ASN A 587 -12.09 -0.52 -15.54
N ILE A 588 -13.15 -1.14 -16.08
CA ILE A 588 -13.38 -1.20 -17.54
C ILE A 588 -13.60 0.22 -18.07
N PRO A 589 -12.76 0.72 -19.01
CA PRO A 589 -12.80 2.12 -19.43
C PRO A 589 -14.11 2.48 -20.12
N ILE A 590 -14.66 3.67 -19.82
CA ILE A 590 -15.84 4.22 -20.48
C ILE A 590 -15.53 5.48 -21.30
N ARG A 591 -14.47 6.21 -20.95
CA ARG A 591 -14.20 7.54 -21.51
C ARG A 591 -13.61 7.53 -22.91
N THR A 592 -13.02 6.43 -23.34
CA THR A 592 -12.44 6.28 -24.68
C THR A 592 -13.32 5.38 -25.52
N GLU A 593 -13.45 5.67 -26.82
CA GLU A 593 -14.26 4.87 -27.74
C GLU A 593 -13.89 3.38 -27.72
N LEU A 594 -12.58 3.05 -27.79
CA LEU A 594 -12.12 1.66 -27.72
C LEU A 594 -12.39 1.03 -26.34
N GLY A 595 -12.28 1.81 -25.27
CA GLY A 595 -12.58 1.32 -23.91
C GLY A 595 -14.07 1.05 -23.72
N SER A 596 -14.94 1.94 -24.17
CA SER A 596 -16.40 1.76 -24.06
C SER A 596 -16.89 0.56 -24.87
N ARG A 597 -16.27 0.25 -26.02
CA ARG A 597 -16.59 -0.95 -26.82
C ARG A 597 -16.43 -2.26 -26.04
N LEU A 598 -15.53 -2.31 -25.04
CA LEU A 598 -15.40 -3.48 -24.17
C LEU A 598 -16.68 -3.79 -23.37
N ARG A 599 -17.43 -2.76 -22.96
CA ARG A 599 -18.73 -2.94 -22.30
C ARG A 599 -19.78 -3.58 -23.21
N GLY A 600 -19.64 -3.44 -24.55
CA GLY A 600 -20.47 -4.09 -25.52
C GLY A 600 -20.32 -5.63 -25.61
N TYR A 601 -19.26 -6.18 -25.04
CA TYR A 601 -19.05 -7.64 -24.95
C TYR A 601 -19.57 -8.25 -23.65
N PHE A 602 -20.04 -7.46 -22.70
CA PHE A 602 -20.81 -7.94 -21.56
C PHE A 602 -22.27 -7.97 -21.97
N VAL A 603 -22.82 -9.16 -22.06
CA VAL A 603 -24.10 -9.42 -22.71
C VAL A 603 -25.11 -10.04 -21.76
N ALA A 604 -26.40 -9.83 -22.01
CA ALA A 604 -27.45 -10.60 -21.37
C ALA A 604 -27.47 -12.06 -21.89
N ALA A 605 -27.80 -13.00 -21.02
CA ALA A 605 -28.03 -14.38 -21.43
C ALA A 605 -29.17 -14.46 -22.46
N PRO A 606 -29.24 -15.53 -23.29
CA PRO A 606 -30.34 -15.69 -24.25
C PRO A 606 -31.72 -15.65 -23.59
N GLY A 607 -32.61 -14.76 -24.06
CA GLY A 607 -33.94 -14.53 -23.48
C GLY A 607 -33.99 -13.53 -22.33
N GLU A 608 -32.81 -12.99 -21.94
CA GLU A 608 -32.70 -12.00 -20.88
C GLU A 608 -32.39 -10.60 -21.45
N THR A 609 -32.48 -9.59 -20.58
CA THR A 609 -32.16 -8.18 -20.86
C THR A 609 -31.42 -7.63 -19.66
N LEU A 610 -30.40 -6.81 -19.90
CA LEU A 610 -29.75 -6.03 -18.83
C LEU A 610 -30.57 -4.80 -18.51
N VAL A 611 -30.74 -4.57 -17.23
CA VAL A 611 -31.35 -3.34 -16.67
C VAL A 611 -30.28 -2.67 -15.84
N ASP A 612 -29.88 -1.48 -16.24
CA ASP A 612 -28.85 -0.66 -15.59
C ASP A 612 -29.51 0.52 -14.89
N ALA A 613 -29.08 0.79 -13.68
CA ALA A 613 -29.55 1.96 -12.93
C ALA A 613 -28.37 2.70 -12.28
N ASP A 614 -28.18 3.96 -12.63
CA ASP A 614 -27.09 4.82 -12.17
C ASP A 614 -27.61 6.02 -11.38
N TYR A 615 -26.98 6.32 -10.23
CA TYR A 615 -27.31 7.51 -9.45
C TYR A 615 -26.87 8.80 -10.13
N SER A 616 -27.78 9.72 -10.31
CA SER A 616 -27.46 11.04 -10.84
C SER A 616 -26.84 11.93 -9.76
N GLN A 617 -25.54 12.15 -9.83
CA GLN A 617 -24.77 13.11 -9.01
C GLN A 617 -24.92 12.91 -7.49
N ILE A 618 -24.89 11.67 -7.03
CA ILE A 618 -25.16 11.29 -5.64
C ILE A 618 -24.29 12.08 -4.64
N GLU A 619 -22.98 12.22 -4.89
CA GLU A 619 -22.07 12.90 -3.97
C GLU A 619 -22.41 14.40 -3.78
N LEU A 620 -22.86 15.08 -4.84
CA LEU A 620 -23.28 16.49 -4.74
C LEU A 620 -24.64 16.64 -4.04
N ARG A 621 -25.55 15.68 -4.19
CA ARG A 621 -26.83 15.64 -3.46
C ARG A 621 -26.60 15.39 -1.97
N ILE A 622 -25.69 14.50 -1.62
CA ILE A 622 -25.24 14.28 -0.23
C ILE A 622 -24.62 15.55 0.33
N LEU A 623 -23.73 16.23 -0.41
CA LEU A 623 -23.15 17.51 0.00
C LEU A 623 -24.21 18.56 0.27
N ALA A 624 -25.21 18.71 -0.62
CA ALA A 624 -26.33 19.64 -0.45
C ALA A 624 -27.15 19.34 0.81
N HIS A 625 -27.36 18.04 1.11
CA HIS A 625 -28.08 17.61 2.31
C HIS A 625 -27.28 17.92 3.58
N ILE A 626 -26.01 17.49 3.64
CA ILE A 626 -25.16 17.64 4.82
C ILE A 626 -24.91 19.10 5.16
N THR A 627 -24.61 19.93 4.14
CA THR A 627 -24.33 21.36 4.35
C THR A 627 -25.56 22.17 4.65
N GLY A 628 -26.73 21.73 4.20
CA GLY A 628 -27.96 22.52 4.24
C GLY A 628 -27.85 23.83 3.44
N ASP A 629 -26.98 23.87 2.40
CA ASP A 629 -26.84 25.04 1.53
C ASP A 629 -28.10 25.24 0.67
N GLU A 630 -28.80 26.31 0.91
CA GLU A 630 -30.11 26.57 0.30
C GLU A 630 -30.03 26.72 -1.21
N ALA A 631 -28.98 27.37 -1.71
CA ALA A 631 -28.79 27.55 -3.15
C ALA A 631 -28.54 26.23 -3.86
N MET A 632 -27.74 25.34 -3.25
CA MET A 632 -27.46 24.01 -3.77
C MET A 632 -28.71 23.11 -3.70
N GLN A 633 -29.43 23.13 -2.56
CA GLN A 633 -30.66 22.35 -2.41
C GLN A 633 -31.74 22.80 -3.40
N GLN A 634 -31.92 24.12 -3.57
CA GLN A 634 -32.92 24.67 -4.51
C GLN A 634 -32.59 24.28 -5.97
N ALA A 635 -31.30 24.24 -6.35
CA ALA A 635 -30.92 23.79 -7.68
C ALA A 635 -31.35 22.34 -7.94
N PHE A 636 -31.17 21.44 -6.99
CA PHE A 636 -31.62 20.05 -7.13
C PHE A 636 -33.15 19.89 -7.06
N LEU A 637 -33.82 20.62 -6.18
CA LEU A 637 -35.30 20.57 -6.04
C LEU A 637 -36.02 21.10 -7.28
N SER A 638 -35.43 22.10 -7.97
CA SER A 638 -35.97 22.61 -9.23
C SER A 638 -35.69 21.74 -10.45
N GLY A 639 -34.92 20.67 -10.30
CA GLY A 639 -34.48 19.83 -11.43
C GLY A 639 -33.45 20.49 -12.34
N ALA A 640 -32.79 21.57 -11.89
CA ALA A 640 -31.76 22.25 -12.65
C ALA A 640 -30.46 21.41 -12.72
N ASP A 641 -29.73 21.51 -13.83
CA ASP A 641 -28.39 20.94 -13.95
C ASP A 641 -27.41 21.75 -13.09
N ILE A 642 -27.01 21.17 -11.95
CA ILE A 642 -26.12 21.83 -10.98
C ILE A 642 -24.79 22.28 -11.63
N HIS A 643 -24.26 21.56 -12.63
CA HIS A 643 -23.03 21.95 -13.32
C HIS A 643 -23.28 23.15 -14.25
N ARG A 644 -24.42 23.19 -14.89
CA ARG A 644 -24.85 24.33 -15.71
C ARG A 644 -25.12 25.56 -14.85
N ALA A 645 -25.82 25.40 -13.74
CA ALA A 645 -26.06 26.47 -12.77
C ALA A 645 -24.75 27.00 -12.17
N THR A 646 -23.84 26.13 -11.82
CA THR A 646 -22.48 26.49 -11.36
C THR A 646 -21.71 27.24 -12.42
N ALA A 647 -21.70 26.77 -13.69
CA ALA A 647 -21.05 27.45 -14.81
C ALA A 647 -21.60 28.89 -15.01
N ALA A 648 -22.91 29.03 -15.03
CA ALA A 648 -23.55 30.34 -15.17
C ALA A 648 -23.05 31.33 -14.10
N LYS A 649 -22.94 30.91 -12.86
CA LYS A 649 -22.44 31.72 -11.73
C LYS A 649 -20.95 32.03 -11.85
N ILE A 650 -20.10 31.03 -12.16
CA ILE A 650 -18.64 31.17 -12.24
C ILE A 650 -18.25 32.11 -13.41
N TYR A 651 -18.89 31.94 -14.56
CA TYR A 651 -18.58 32.69 -15.76
C TYR A 651 -19.45 33.99 -15.92
N HIS A 652 -20.37 34.26 -14.97
CA HIS A 652 -21.27 35.42 -14.97
C HIS A 652 -22.10 35.55 -16.27
N ILE A 653 -22.67 34.44 -16.74
CA ILE A 653 -23.50 34.35 -17.93
C ILE A 653 -24.84 33.71 -17.59
N PRO A 654 -25.91 33.98 -18.41
CA PRO A 654 -27.17 33.22 -18.25
C PRO A 654 -26.98 31.70 -18.44
N GLU A 655 -27.82 30.92 -17.79
CA GLU A 655 -27.75 29.44 -17.93
C GLU A 655 -28.00 28.99 -19.37
N SER A 656 -28.80 29.75 -20.16
CA SER A 656 -29.02 29.46 -21.57
C SER A 656 -27.76 29.52 -22.41
N ASP A 657 -26.78 30.34 -22.02
CA ASP A 657 -25.55 30.60 -22.76
C ASP A 657 -24.40 29.69 -22.34
N VAL A 658 -24.63 28.77 -21.37
CA VAL A 658 -23.65 27.80 -20.92
C VAL A 658 -23.44 26.72 -21.99
N THR A 659 -22.26 26.75 -22.62
CA THR A 659 -21.84 25.71 -23.58
C THR A 659 -21.52 24.38 -22.89
N HIS A 660 -21.38 23.31 -23.69
CA HIS A 660 -20.98 22.01 -23.19
C HIS A 660 -19.59 22.05 -22.51
N GLU A 661 -18.66 22.84 -23.06
CA GLU A 661 -17.30 23.00 -22.51
C GLU A 661 -17.32 23.70 -21.15
N LEU A 662 -18.08 24.78 -21.01
CA LEU A 662 -18.24 25.50 -19.74
C LEU A 662 -18.90 24.64 -18.68
N ARG A 663 -19.91 23.84 -19.07
CA ARG A 663 -20.54 22.87 -18.20
C ARG A 663 -19.54 21.79 -17.73
N THR A 664 -18.69 21.30 -18.63
CA THR A 664 -17.64 20.32 -18.32
C THR A 664 -16.58 20.90 -17.38
N SER A 665 -16.18 22.16 -17.60
CA SER A 665 -15.28 22.89 -16.69
C SER A 665 -15.91 23.05 -15.29
N ALA A 666 -17.17 23.42 -15.22
CA ALA A 666 -17.89 23.54 -13.95
C ALA A 666 -18.05 22.19 -13.24
N LYS A 667 -18.23 21.07 -13.98
CA LYS A 667 -18.19 19.71 -13.42
C LYS A 667 -16.84 19.45 -12.76
N ALA A 668 -15.73 19.77 -13.41
CA ALA A 668 -14.39 19.61 -12.84
C ALA A 668 -14.18 20.51 -11.60
N ILE A 669 -14.76 21.71 -11.56
CA ILE A 669 -14.71 22.62 -10.41
C ILE A 669 -15.51 22.04 -9.24
N ASN A 670 -16.76 21.62 -9.46
CA ASN A 670 -17.64 21.05 -8.44
C ASN A 670 -16.97 19.87 -7.73
N PHE A 671 -16.46 18.89 -8.50
CA PHE A 671 -15.76 17.74 -7.95
C PHE A 671 -14.38 18.12 -7.37
N GLY A 672 -13.66 19.05 -8.00
CA GLY A 672 -12.37 19.53 -7.53
C GLY A 672 -12.44 20.11 -6.12
N ILE A 673 -13.44 20.94 -5.86
CA ILE A 673 -13.67 21.55 -4.54
C ILE A 673 -14.09 20.51 -3.52
N MET A 674 -15.04 19.67 -3.87
CA MET A 674 -15.49 18.58 -3.00
C MET A 674 -14.31 17.66 -2.59
N TYR A 675 -13.37 17.40 -3.51
CA TYR A 675 -12.18 16.61 -3.23
C TYR A 675 -11.00 17.40 -2.64
N GLY A 676 -11.23 18.69 -2.29
CA GLY A 676 -10.21 19.51 -1.64
C GLY A 676 -9.04 19.91 -2.54
N LYS A 677 -9.24 19.99 -3.87
CA LYS A 677 -8.22 20.49 -4.79
C LYS A 677 -8.00 21.98 -4.58
N GLY A 678 -6.74 22.41 -4.41
CA GLY A 678 -6.37 23.82 -4.41
C GLY A 678 -6.26 24.41 -5.82
N ALA A 679 -6.11 25.73 -5.90
CA ALA A 679 -6.03 26.48 -7.15
C ALA A 679 -4.98 25.98 -8.13
N PHE A 680 -3.82 25.53 -7.64
CA PHE A 680 -2.76 24.97 -8.48
C PHE A 680 -3.21 23.71 -9.23
N SER A 681 -3.79 22.75 -8.53
CA SER A 681 -4.27 21.50 -9.13
C SER A 681 -5.46 21.73 -10.06
N LEU A 682 -6.41 22.59 -9.64
CA LEU A 682 -7.56 22.95 -10.45
C LEU A 682 -7.15 23.68 -11.74
N GLY A 683 -6.21 24.62 -11.64
CA GLY A 683 -5.68 25.34 -12.81
C GLY A 683 -5.02 24.40 -13.83
N LYS A 684 -4.28 23.41 -13.34
CA LYS A 684 -3.68 22.37 -14.19
C LYS A 684 -4.75 21.52 -14.91
N ASP A 685 -5.79 21.09 -14.20
CA ASP A 685 -6.86 20.25 -14.75
C ASP A 685 -7.69 21.00 -15.83
N LEU A 686 -7.90 22.30 -15.62
CA LEU A 686 -8.67 23.14 -16.55
C LEU A 686 -7.82 23.82 -17.65
N GLY A 687 -6.49 23.70 -17.56
CA GLY A 687 -5.58 24.40 -18.50
C GLY A 687 -5.58 25.92 -18.36
N ILE A 688 -5.89 26.45 -17.15
CA ILE A 688 -5.97 27.87 -16.83
C ILE A 688 -4.90 28.30 -15.82
N SER A 689 -4.69 29.60 -15.66
CA SER A 689 -3.74 30.11 -14.67
C SER A 689 -4.19 29.82 -13.23
N VAL A 690 -3.24 29.71 -12.31
CA VAL A 690 -3.52 29.54 -10.88
C VAL A 690 -4.40 30.64 -10.31
N LYS A 691 -4.23 31.87 -10.83
CA LYS A 691 -5.01 33.05 -10.41
C LYS A 691 -6.48 32.94 -10.85
N GLU A 692 -6.73 32.49 -12.07
CA GLU A 692 -8.09 32.24 -12.58
C GLU A 692 -8.76 31.09 -11.79
N ALA A 693 -8.02 29.99 -11.55
CA ALA A 693 -8.52 28.89 -10.74
C ALA A 693 -8.86 29.33 -9.31
N ASP A 694 -8.05 30.20 -8.68
CA ASP A 694 -8.34 30.80 -7.37
C ASP A 694 -9.62 31.65 -7.38
N THR A 695 -9.80 32.41 -8.47
CA THR A 695 -11.02 33.22 -8.65
C THR A 695 -12.25 32.30 -8.76
N PHE A 696 -12.16 31.21 -9.51
CA PHE A 696 -13.26 30.24 -9.64
C PHE A 696 -13.59 29.57 -8.32
N LEU A 697 -12.57 29.16 -7.55
CA LEU A 697 -12.76 28.60 -6.20
C LEU A 697 -13.50 29.58 -5.29
N LYS A 698 -13.07 30.83 -5.23
CA LYS A 698 -13.71 31.87 -4.41
C LYS A 698 -15.14 32.15 -4.86
N THR A 699 -15.39 32.21 -6.17
CA THR A 699 -16.75 32.43 -6.71
C THR A 699 -17.67 31.28 -6.34
N TYR A 700 -17.18 30.03 -6.42
CA TYR A 700 -17.94 28.85 -6.01
C TYR A 700 -18.30 28.88 -4.51
N LEU A 701 -17.32 29.12 -3.65
CA LEU A 701 -17.52 29.17 -2.20
C LEU A 701 -18.42 30.36 -1.78
N ASN A 702 -18.37 31.46 -2.50
CA ASN A 702 -19.32 32.58 -2.31
C ASN A 702 -20.75 32.24 -2.79
N THR A 703 -20.85 31.35 -3.81
CA THR A 703 -22.16 30.90 -4.32
C THR A 703 -22.80 29.89 -3.36
N PHE A 704 -21.98 29.03 -2.73
CA PHE A 704 -22.39 28.00 -1.79
C PHE A 704 -21.67 28.18 -0.44
N PRO A 705 -22.02 29.19 0.35
CA PRO A 705 -21.24 29.60 1.52
C PRO A 705 -21.25 28.59 2.65
N LYS A 706 -22.29 27.75 2.76
CA LYS A 706 -22.33 26.69 3.78
C LYS A 706 -21.39 25.53 3.47
N VAL A 707 -20.98 25.37 2.19
CA VAL A 707 -20.01 24.35 1.78
C VAL A 707 -18.63 24.63 2.37
N ASP A 708 -18.17 25.90 2.33
CA ASP A 708 -16.87 26.26 2.92
C ASP A 708 -16.83 26.03 4.42
N GLY A 709 -17.86 26.49 5.13
CA GLY A 709 -18.01 26.26 6.57
C GLY A 709 -17.98 24.78 6.94
N TYR A 710 -18.71 23.94 6.19
CA TYR A 710 -18.70 22.50 6.36
C TYR A 710 -17.29 21.90 6.16
N MET A 711 -16.60 22.28 5.08
CA MET A 711 -15.27 21.77 4.78
C MET A 711 -14.23 22.11 5.87
N GLN A 712 -14.32 23.30 6.49
CA GLN A 712 -13.48 23.69 7.62
C GLN A 712 -13.84 22.89 8.88
N ASN A 713 -15.12 22.78 9.19
CA ASN A 713 -15.63 22.04 10.35
C ASN A 713 -15.24 20.55 10.31
N CYS A 714 -15.23 19.92 9.11
CA CYS A 714 -14.77 18.54 8.96
C CYS A 714 -13.32 18.34 9.44
N ILE A 715 -12.44 19.28 9.09
CA ILE A 715 -11.03 19.21 9.49
C ILE A 715 -10.88 19.44 10.99
N GLU A 716 -11.56 20.46 11.55
CA GLU A 716 -11.47 20.75 12.98
C GLU A 716 -12.01 19.59 13.81
N HIS A 717 -13.15 19.05 13.43
CA HIS A 717 -13.77 17.90 14.08
C HIS A 717 -12.88 16.64 14.00
N ALA A 718 -12.28 16.40 12.81
CA ALA A 718 -11.36 15.30 12.63
C ALA A 718 -10.07 15.45 13.45
N LYS A 719 -9.58 16.68 13.66
CA LYS A 719 -8.44 16.95 14.56
C LYS A 719 -8.78 16.71 16.03
N GLU A 720 -10.00 17.06 16.43
CA GLU A 720 -10.48 16.88 17.80
C GLU A 720 -10.76 15.40 18.12
N LYS A 721 -11.49 14.69 17.24
CA LYS A 721 -11.92 13.30 17.47
C LYS A 721 -10.92 12.25 17.01
N GLY A 722 -9.97 12.59 16.12
CA GLY A 722 -9.04 11.64 15.51
C GLY A 722 -9.62 10.85 14.33
N TYR A 723 -10.90 11.05 14.00
CA TYR A 723 -11.59 10.36 12.90
C TYR A 723 -12.67 11.24 12.25
N VAL A 724 -13.12 10.80 11.08
CA VAL A 724 -14.34 11.26 10.42
C VAL A 724 -15.35 10.13 10.28
N GLU A 725 -16.63 10.46 10.10
CA GLU A 725 -17.69 9.47 9.98
C GLU A 725 -18.67 9.80 8.85
N THR A 726 -19.31 8.76 8.29
CA THR A 726 -20.43 8.91 7.33
C THR A 726 -21.73 9.20 8.07
N LEU A 727 -22.79 9.52 7.32
CA LEU A 727 -24.13 9.67 7.90
C LEU A 727 -24.70 8.39 8.52
N PHE A 728 -24.09 7.23 8.22
CA PHE A 728 -24.42 5.93 8.79
C PHE A 728 -23.51 5.53 9.96
N GLY A 729 -22.60 6.40 10.41
CA GLY A 729 -21.71 6.12 11.52
C GLY A 729 -20.47 5.30 11.16
N ARG A 730 -20.18 5.06 9.88
CA ARG A 730 -18.91 4.43 9.47
C ARG A 730 -17.76 5.37 9.77
N ARG A 731 -16.81 4.94 10.59
CA ARG A 731 -15.67 5.75 11.01
C ARG A 731 -14.41 5.46 10.19
N ARG A 732 -13.66 6.53 9.95
CA ARG A 732 -12.32 6.46 9.38
C ARG A 732 -11.35 7.24 10.25
N PRO A 733 -10.43 6.57 10.96
CA PRO A 733 -9.35 7.23 11.69
C PRO A 733 -8.43 8.00 10.74
N LEU A 734 -7.95 9.18 11.17
CA LEU A 734 -7.09 10.08 10.38
C LEU A 734 -5.85 10.51 11.18
N PRO A 735 -4.93 9.59 11.50
CA PRO A 735 -3.70 9.91 12.21
C PRO A 735 -2.81 10.89 11.43
N GLU A 736 -2.97 10.98 10.10
CA GLU A 736 -2.26 11.91 9.23
C GLU A 736 -2.42 13.37 9.64
N LEU A 737 -3.53 13.74 10.27
CA LEU A 737 -3.79 15.12 10.72
C LEU A 737 -2.86 15.58 11.84
N ALA A 738 -2.33 14.67 12.64
CA ALA A 738 -1.37 14.95 13.70
C ALA A 738 0.09 15.04 13.19
N SER A 739 0.35 14.72 11.92
CA SER A 739 1.71 14.68 11.37
C SER A 739 2.36 16.06 11.30
N SER A 740 3.62 16.14 11.70
CA SER A 740 4.47 17.32 11.51
C SER A 740 4.78 17.59 10.03
N ASN A 741 4.74 16.54 9.18
CA ASN A 741 4.96 16.65 7.75
C ASN A 741 3.75 17.30 7.05
N PHE A 742 3.99 18.46 6.44
CA PHE A 742 2.95 19.22 5.73
C PHE A 742 2.23 18.41 4.63
N GLN A 743 2.94 17.58 3.87
CA GLN A 743 2.32 16.80 2.78
C GLN A 743 1.39 15.71 3.33
N VAL A 744 1.80 15.03 4.41
CA VAL A 744 0.99 14.01 5.09
C VAL A 744 -0.24 14.66 5.69
N ARG A 745 -0.06 15.76 6.45
CA ARG A 745 -1.16 16.52 7.07
C ARG A 745 -2.14 17.04 6.04
N SER A 746 -1.66 17.65 4.94
CA SER A 746 -2.52 18.12 3.83
C SER A 746 -3.28 16.97 3.15
N SER A 747 -2.70 15.77 3.09
CA SER A 747 -3.42 14.57 2.64
C SER A 747 -4.53 14.19 3.62
N GLY A 748 -4.25 14.21 4.94
CA GLY A 748 -5.26 14.00 5.99
C GLY A 748 -6.42 14.99 5.92
N GLU A 749 -6.14 16.27 5.68
CA GLU A 749 -7.18 17.30 5.52
C GLU A 749 -8.08 17.05 4.30
N ARG A 750 -7.53 16.56 3.19
CA ARG A 750 -8.34 16.14 2.03
C ARG A 750 -9.21 14.93 2.36
N MET A 751 -8.65 13.94 3.07
CA MET A 751 -9.42 12.76 3.49
C MET A 751 -10.55 13.13 4.44
N ALA A 752 -10.32 14.10 5.34
CA ALA A 752 -11.33 14.59 6.27
C ALA A 752 -12.56 15.21 5.55
N ARG A 753 -12.33 15.92 4.47
CA ARG A 753 -13.42 16.52 3.66
C ARG A 753 -14.15 15.48 2.81
N ASN A 754 -13.41 14.54 2.20
CA ASN A 754 -13.96 13.61 1.22
C ASN A 754 -14.69 12.42 1.83
N THR A 755 -14.15 11.86 2.92
CA THR A 755 -14.65 10.59 3.46
C THR A 755 -16.12 10.64 3.88
N PRO A 756 -16.63 11.70 4.56
CA PRO A 756 -18.04 11.76 4.91
C PRO A 756 -18.99 11.70 3.70
N ILE A 757 -18.60 12.30 2.59
CA ILE A 757 -19.42 12.37 1.37
C ILE A 757 -19.31 11.05 0.58
N GLN A 758 -18.09 10.65 0.23
CA GLN A 758 -17.84 9.43 -0.54
C GLN A 758 -18.24 8.16 0.22
N GLY A 759 -17.98 8.13 1.53
CA GLY A 759 -18.37 7.01 2.37
C GLY A 759 -19.89 6.90 2.50
N THR A 760 -20.59 8.03 2.66
CA THR A 760 -22.08 8.03 2.67
C THR A 760 -22.65 7.56 1.33
N ALA A 761 -22.07 7.96 0.20
CA ALA A 761 -22.47 7.44 -1.11
C ALA A 761 -22.26 5.93 -1.22
N ALA A 762 -21.12 5.42 -0.72
CA ALA A 762 -20.85 3.98 -0.66
C ALA A 762 -21.85 3.23 0.24
N ASP A 763 -22.21 3.80 1.38
CA ASP A 763 -23.21 3.21 2.28
C ASP A 763 -24.61 3.17 1.64
N ILE A 764 -25.00 4.21 0.93
CA ILE A 764 -26.28 4.29 0.20
C ILE A 764 -26.36 3.18 -0.86
N ILE A 765 -25.33 3.04 -1.72
CA ILE A 765 -25.35 2.01 -2.77
C ILE A 765 -25.36 0.60 -2.19
N LYS A 766 -24.65 0.37 -1.06
CA LYS A 766 -24.67 -0.92 -0.35
C LYS A 766 -26.06 -1.29 0.15
N LEU A 767 -26.76 -0.33 0.77
CA LEU A 767 -28.14 -0.54 1.21
C LEU A 767 -29.07 -0.77 0.03
N ALA A 768 -28.93 0.00 -1.04
CA ALA A 768 -29.74 -0.20 -2.27
C ALA A 768 -29.51 -1.61 -2.84
N MET A 769 -28.28 -2.12 -2.88
CA MET A 769 -27.97 -3.49 -3.30
C MET A 769 -28.70 -4.53 -2.44
N VAL A 770 -28.66 -4.36 -1.12
CA VAL A 770 -29.34 -5.28 -0.18
C VAL A 770 -30.86 -5.26 -0.42
N HIS A 771 -31.45 -4.07 -0.53
CA HIS A 771 -32.90 -3.89 -0.75
C HIS A 771 -33.35 -4.45 -2.10
N VAL A 772 -32.63 -4.15 -3.20
CA VAL A 772 -32.91 -4.68 -4.54
C VAL A 772 -32.86 -6.21 -4.51
N TRP A 773 -31.75 -6.80 -3.99
CA TRP A 773 -31.59 -8.24 -3.92
C TRP A 773 -32.70 -8.91 -3.12
N GLN A 774 -33.05 -8.34 -1.95
CA GLN A 774 -34.14 -8.87 -1.11
C GLN A 774 -35.49 -8.80 -1.83
N ARG A 775 -35.80 -7.66 -2.45
CA ARG A 775 -37.07 -7.46 -3.13
C ARG A 775 -37.25 -8.34 -4.36
N LEU A 776 -36.19 -8.56 -5.15
CA LEU A 776 -36.24 -9.53 -6.27
C LEU A 776 -36.61 -10.93 -5.78
N ARG A 777 -36.10 -11.36 -4.64
CA ARG A 777 -36.43 -12.65 -4.03
C ARG A 777 -37.81 -12.69 -3.43
N ASP A 778 -38.23 -11.67 -2.71
CA ASP A 778 -39.55 -11.60 -2.07
C ASP A 778 -40.69 -11.59 -3.10
N GLU A 779 -40.49 -10.91 -4.23
CA GLU A 779 -41.39 -10.93 -5.38
C GLU A 779 -41.23 -12.17 -6.28
N LYS A 780 -40.31 -13.10 -5.92
CA LYS A 780 -40.01 -14.38 -6.61
C LYS A 780 -39.67 -14.21 -8.09
N LEU A 781 -38.93 -13.13 -8.40
CA LEU A 781 -38.46 -12.89 -9.77
C LEU A 781 -37.26 -13.78 -10.09
N GLN A 782 -37.08 -14.06 -11.39
CA GLN A 782 -35.91 -14.74 -11.90
C GLN A 782 -34.75 -13.77 -12.16
N ALA A 783 -35.01 -12.47 -12.15
CA ALA A 783 -34.03 -11.42 -12.29
C ALA A 783 -32.93 -11.49 -11.23
N ARG A 784 -31.71 -11.16 -11.59
CA ARG A 784 -30.51 -11.35 -10.77
C ARG A 784 -29.61 -10.13 -10.81
N LEU A 785 -29.15 -9.65 -9.64
CA LEU A 785 -28.13 -8.61 -9.55
C LEU A 785 -26.77 -9.18 -9.96
N LEU A 786 -26.11 -8.56 -10.95
CA LEU A 786 -24.86 -9.06 -11.53
C LEU A 786 -23.64 -8.28 -11.10
N LEU A 787 -23.73 -6.94 -11.08
CA LEU A 787 -22.57 -6.08 -10.93
C LEU A 787 -22.94 -4.76 -10.25
N GLN A 788 -22.03 -4.23 -9.47
CA GLN A 788 -22.03 -2.86 -8.97
C GLN A 788 -20.75 -2.18 -9.46
N VAL A 789 -20.87 -1.01 -10.11
CA VAL A 789 -19.74 -0.19 -10.56
C VAL A 789 -19.97 1.25 -10.14
N HIS A 790 -19.10 1.79 -9.27
CA HIS A 790 -19.22 3.14 -8.71
C HIS A 790 -20.58 3.39 -8.05
N ASP A 791 -21.49 4.06 -8.72
CA ASP A 791 -22.88 4.41 -8.34
C ASP A 791 -23.95 3.72 -9.20
N GLU A 792 -23.56 2.70 -9.99
CA GLU A 792 -24.35 1.94 -10.97
C GLU A 792 -24.64 0.52 -10.47
N LEU A 793 -25.86 0.01 -10.67
CA LEU A 793 -26.31 -1.36 -10.42
C LEU A 793 -26.82 -1.99 -11.73
N ILE A 794 -26.34 -3.21 -12.02
CA ILE A 794 -26.72 -3.96 -13.24
C ILE A 794 -27.44 -5.24 -12.83
N VAL A 795 -28.65 -5.40 -13.33
CA VAL A 795 -29.53 -6.56 -13.14
C VAL A 795 -29.79 -7.24 -14.48
N GLU A 796 -29.68 -8.57 -14.53
CA GLU A 796 -30.10 -9.38 -15.65
C GLU A 796 -31.53 -9.87 -15.37
N ALA A 797 -32.45 -9.71 -16.32
CA ALA A 797 -33.86 -10.01 -16.12
C ALA A 797 -34.48 -10.69 -17.37
N PRO A 798 -35.36 -11.71 -17.21
CA PRO A 798 -36.19 -12.18 -18.28
C PRO A 798 -37.02 -11.04 -18.91
N GLU A 799 -37.24 -11.09 -20.22
CA GLU A 799 -37.92 -10.01 -20.94
C GLU A 799 -39.29 -9.63 -20.36
N ASN A 800 -40.00 -10.59 -19.79
CA ASN A 800 -41.31 -10.35 -19.13
C ASN A 800 -41.19 -9.68 -17.74
N GLU A 801 -40.02 -9.64 -17.13
CA GLU A 801 -39.80 -9.04 -15.82
C GLU A 801 -39.17 -7.64 -15.92
N VAL A 802 -38.64 -7.24 -17.09
CA VAL A 802 -37.86 -5.99 -17.27
C VAL A 802 -38.55 -4.75 -16.69
N GLU A 803 -39.82 -4.52 -16.99
CA GLU A 803 -40.53 -3.33 -16.51
C GLU A 803 -40.73 -3.34 -14.98
N GLN A 804 -40.88 -4.53 -14.39
CA GLN A 804 -40.95 -4.69 -12.95
C GLN A 804 -39.60 -4.43 -12.30
N VAL A 805 -38.51 -4.94 -12.88
CA VAL A 805 -37.14 -4.73 -12.40
C VAL A 805 -36.73 -3.26 -12.50
N LYS A 806 -37.08 -2.56 -13.59
CA LYS A 806 -36.85 -1.11 -13.71
C LYS A 806 -37.50 -0.33 -12.56
N ARG A 807 -38.74 -0.68 -12.25
CA ARG A 807 -39.44 -0.05 -11.13
C ARG A 807 -38.78 -0.36 -9.79
N ILE A 808 -38.42 -1.62 -9.55
CA ILE A 808 -37.72 -2.03 -8.32
C ILE A 808 -36.40 -1.27 -8.14
N LEU A 809 -35.53 -1.28 -9.17
CA LEU A 809 -34.27 -0.55 -9.12
C LEU A 809 -34.47 0.93 -8.80
N LYS A 810 -35.40 1.57 -9.52
CA LYS A 810 -35.67 2.99 -9.31
C LYS A 810 -36.18 3.28 -7.89
N GLU A 811 -37.18 2.53 -7.42
CA GLU A 811 -37.75 2.71 -6.11
C GLU A 811 -36.75 2.46 -4.98
N GLU A 812 -36.00 1.34 -5.02
CA GLU A 812 -35.06 0.98 -3.96
C GLU A 812 -33.81 1.88 -3.95
N MET A 813 -33.36 2.37 -5.09
CA MET A 813 -32.25 3.32 -5.15
C MET A 813 -32.69 4.73 -4.71
N GLU A 814 -33.84 5.23 -5.17
CA GLU A 814 -34.29 6.59 -4.85
C GLU A 814 -34.82 6.75 -3.41
N GLN A 815 -35.39 5.69 -2.83
CA GLN A 815 -36.07 5.72 -1.53
C GLN A 815 -35.25 5.10 -0.39
N VAL A 816 -34.02 4.66 -0.65
CA VAL A 816 -33.13 4.03 0.35
C VAL A 816 -32.88 4.94 1.55
N VAL A 817 -32.91 6.25 1.36
CA VAL A 817 -32.82 7.29 2.40
C VAL A 817 -33.78 8.44 2.11
N SER A 818 -34.14 9.18 3.17
CA SER A 818 -34.96 10.39 3.06
C SER A 818 -34.12 11.62 3.39
N TYR A 819 -33.61 12.30 2.38
CA TYR A 819 -32.79 13.50 2.50
C TYR A 819 -33.55 14.77 2.10
N SER A 820 -33.02 15.95 2.47
CA SER A 820 -33.56 17.25 2.04
C SER A 820 -33.51 17.46 0.51
N VAL A 821 -32.68 16.69 -0.16
CA VAL A 821 -32.57 16.64 -1.62
C VAL A 821 -32.85 15.20 -2.05
N PRO A 822 -33.81 14.93 -2.95
CA PRO A 822 -34.12 13.58 -3.38
C PRO A 822 -32.95 12.94 -4.13
N LEU A 823 -32.70 11.67 -3.90
CA LEU A 823 -31.85 10.88 -4.77
C LEU A 823 -32.63 10.56 -6.06
N THR A 824 -31.94 10.53 -7.18
CA THR A 824 -32.53 10.15 -8.48
C THR A 824 -31.65 9.14 -9.17
N ALA A 825 -32.26 8.10 -9.71
CA ALA A 825 -31.60 7.05 -10.49
C ALA A 825 -32.13 7.08 -11.94
N GLU A 826 -31.22 7.09 -12.89
CA GLU A 826 -31.51 6.92 -14.30
C GLU A 826 -31.48 5.43 -14.63
N VAL A 827 -32.52 4.93 -15.33
CA VAL A 827 -32.66 3.48 -15.60
C VAL A 827 -32.72 3.24 -17.10
N GLY A 828 -31.71 2.50 -17.59
CA GLY A 828 -31.60 2.08 -18.98
C GLY A 828 -31.78 0.55 -19.15
N THR A 829 -31.90 0.10 -20.40
CA THR A 829 -32.00 -1.32 -20.73
C THR A 829 -31.30 -1.62 -22.05
N GLY A 830 -30.70 -2.78 -22.16
CA GLY A 830 -30.02 -3.21 -23.39
C GLY A 830 -29.71 -4.70 -23.40
N LYS A 831 -29.29 -5.20 -24.55
CA LYS A 831 -28.74 -6.56 -24.65
C LYS A 831 -27.27 -6.63 -24.27
N THR A 832 -26.62 -5.51 -24.23
CA THR A 832 -25.23 -5.36 -23.79
C THR A 832 -25.16 -4.30 -22.68
N TRP A 833 -24.11 -4.35 -21.88
CA TRP A 833 -23.87 -3.30 -20.87
C TRP A 833 -23.72 -1.90 -21.50
N LEU A 834 -23.08 -1.82 -22.68
CA LEU A 834 -22.94 -0.55 -23.41
C LEU A 834 -24.29 0.05 -23.85
N GLU A 835 -25.26 -0.79 -24.21
CA GLU A 835 -26.61 -0.35 -24.61
C GLU A 835 -27.49 0.02 -23.42
N ALA A 836 -27.28 -0.64 -22.29
CA ALA A 836 -28.06 -0.45 -21.09
C ALA A 836 -27.68 0.84 -20.32
N HIS A 837 -26.43 1.30 -20.45
CA HIS A 837 -25.85 2.47 -19.74
C HIS A 837 -26.17 3.83 -20.42
#